data_688aef371933a7b5cde5cde89792600c
#
_entry.id   688aef371933a7b5cde5cde89792600c
#
_cell.length_a   1.000
_cell.length_b   1.000
_cell.length_c   1.000
_cell.angle_alpha   90.00
_cell.angle_beta   90.00
_cell.angle_gamma   90.00
#
_symmetry.space_group_name_H-M   'P 1'
#
loop_
_entity.id
_entity.type
_entity.pdbx_description
1 polymer ?
#
loop_
_entity_poly.entity_id
_entity_poly.type
_entity_poly.pdbx_seq_one_letter_code
_entity_poly.pdbx_strand_id
1 'polypeptide(L)'
;MKSFRVLLVALATTANYAAGAATDFAPLRKQIASLGALTSPPAVHPAEGFATTGAIKPLFFESLPYRGKPTRVFAWLGLPAARPGKVPGVVLVHGGGGTAFKEWVQKWNDRGFAAISIAVEGQTDERIPGALPGAQWKRHAAAGPARTGIYGDSAEPLTDQWMYHAVADVVLANSLLRSLSEVDAARVGVCGISWGGIITSTVVGIDPRFAFGIPIYGCGALDRMPNQYGRALADLALYREVWEPLLRLPRATMPLLWLTGPRDAHFPLDAQQASYRAAPGPRLVSVPFDLKHGHAAGWNPPDSYAFAQAVVETGRPWAREVSQESHDATARVAFETTRQVSAATLVFKRDADWEKLPAQLATASGRVTASASIPAGTTAYYFNLDADGLTLSSELQTINPAAPPRVTATLPGFNWDRVPLNLHFGKRTADLTDAEIDFIARRSALIALEKSHGVTPHGSTEAGIADSARRITQRNPDAKVLFYLNAFINWPGYDAFKTYRPEWTLRTAGGEIVTHPSGTPRPDPSNADFREWWSDVVAHANRSAPLGGVFVDALPQALSPGLAKQVGDAKARAIVAGLREMLALTKRKLGPGRLVLVNGLRTTDFREILDWEGIDGVMIEHFGAFKTDAPTDIKADLDSIALAAAKGKFVVIKGWPSFNWLDKEMMQRPYAELLQLARERLTFPLACFLVAAQPGSHFCYSWGYIDTHGMLDAYAEFDRPLGPPKADAKWVGLTATREFAHASVTVDLTTKQARIDWH
;
A
#
# COMPACT_ATOMS: atom_id res chain seq x y z
N MET A 1 -37.81 -56.50 -31.85
CA MET A 1 -37.55 -55.05 -32.07
C MET A 1 -37.62 -54.37 -30.72
N LYS A 2 -36.47 -54.12 -30.10
CA LYS A 2 -36.31 -53.56 -28.75
C LYS A 2 -35.89 -52.08 -28.88
N SER A 3 -36.72 -51.19 -28.41
CA SER A 3 -36.46 -49.75 -28.37
C SER A 3 -35.55 -49.43 -27.18
N PHE A 4 -34.37 -48.85 -27.43
CA PHE A 4 -33.51 -48.26 -26.40
C PHE A 4 -33.92 -46.83 -26.15
N ARG A 5 -34.39 -46.53 -24.94
CA ARG A 5 -34.54 -45.18 -24.43
C ARG A 5 -33.23 -44.75 -23.75
N VAL A 6 -32.60 -43.73 -24.30
CA VAL A 6 -31.49 -43.07 -23.67
C VAL A 6 -32.03 -42.04 -22.67
N LEU A 7 -31.74 -42.23 -21.41
CA LEU A 7 -32.06 -41.32 -20.32
C LEU A 7 -30.95 -40.25 -20.20
N LEU A 8 -31.25 -39.03 -20.63
CA LEU A 8 -30.36 -37.90 -20.37
C LEU A 8 -30.63 -37.43 -18.92
N VAL A 9 -29.65 -37.70 -18.04
CA VAL A 9 -29.65 -37.10 -16.69
C VAL A 9 -28.96 -35.73 -16.80
N ALA A 10 -29.75 -34.68 -16.75
CA ALA A 10 -29.25 -33.32 -16.56
C ALA A 10 -28.89 -33.14 -15.07
N LEU A 11 -27.63 -33.13 -14.74
CA LEU A 11 -27.16 -32.67 -13.43
C LEU A 11 -27.26 -31.13 -13.38
N ALA A 12 -28.34 -30.65 -12.79
CA ALA A 12 -28.42 -29.26 -12.33
C ALA A 12 -27.64 -29.18 -11.02
N THR A 13 -26.40 -28.68 -11.07
CA THR A 13 -25.67 -28.30 -9.87
C THR A 13 -26.19 -26.96 -9.39
N THR A 14 -27.17 -26.98 -8.49
CA THR A 14 -27.51 -25.83 -7.66
C THR A 14 -26.35 -25.61 -6.68
N ALA A 15 -25.52 -24.61 -6.94
CA ALA A 15 -24.52 -24.18 -5.98
C ALA A 15 -25.24 -23.49 -4.81
N ASN A 16 -25.47 -24.26 -3.74
CA ASN A 16 -25.79 -23.70 -2.43
C ASN A 16 -24.54 -22.96 -1.91
N TYR A 17 -24.60 -21.63 -1.89
CA TYR A 17 -23.62 -20.83 -1.16
C TYR A 17 -23.84 -21.05 0.34
N ALA A 18 -23.09 -21.98 0.92
CA ALA A 18 -22.90 -22.06 2.36
C ALA A 18 -22.01 -20.87 2.79
N ALA A 19 -22.54 -20.03 3.65
CA ALA A 19 -21.78 -18.97 4.32
C ALA A 19 -20.64 -19.60 5.15
N GLY A 20 -19.37 -19.22 4.88
CA GLY A 20 -18.29 -19.52 5.79
C GLY A 20 -16.89 -19.84 5.26
N ALA A 21 -16.66 -20.05 3.95
CA ALA A 21 -15.31 -20.19 3.42
C ALA A 21 -14.87 -18.89 2.74
N ALA A 22 -13.74 -18.32 3.11
CA ALA A 22 -13.16 -17.20 2.40
C ALA A 22 -12.94 -17.60 0.94
N THR A 23 -13.53 -16.87 0.00
CA THR A 23 -13.40 -17.15 -1.43
C THR A 23 -11.93 -17.00 -1.84
N ASP A 24 -11.31 -18.07 -2.35
CA ASP A 24 -9.96 -17.99 -2.91
C ASP A 24 -10.01 -17.34 -4.29
N PHE A 25 -9.51 -16.11 -4.39
CA PHE A 25 -9.42 -15.36 -5.64
C PHE A 25 -8.15 -15.62 -6.45
N ALA A 26 -7.21 -16.41 -5.95
CA ALA A 26 -5.94 -16.68 -6.65
C ALA A 26 -6.13 -17.35 -8.03
N PRO A 27 -7.05 -18.33 -8.22
CA PRO A 27 -7.33 -18.90 -9.55
C PRO A 27 -7.83 -17.84 -10.54
N LEU A 28 -8.70 -16.93 -10.11
CA LEU A 28 -9.23 -15.86 -10.97
C LEU A 28 -8.13 -14.85 -11.36
N ARG A 29 -7.26 -14.46 -10.42
CA ARG A 29 -6.08 -13.63 -10.72
C ARG A 29 -5.15 -14.30 -11.74
N LYS A 30 -4.91 -15.61 -11.62
CA LYS A 30 -4.12 -16.38 -12.57
C LYS A 30 -4.76 -16.43 -13.95
N GLN A 31 -6.07 -16.60 -14.02
CA GLN A 31 -6.83 -16.60 -15.26
C GLN A 31 -6.73 -15.24 -15.99
N ILE A 32 -6.84 -14.12 -15.28
CA ILE A 32 -6.62 -12.78 -15.88
C ILE A 32 -5.17 -12.63 -16.35
N ALA A 33 -4.20 -13.05 -15.55
CA ALA A 33 -2.79 -12.95 -15.93
C ALA A 33 -2.48 -13.79 -17.20
N SER A 34 -3.20 -14.89 -17.43
CA SER A 34 -3.03 -15.72 -18.64
C SER A 34 -3.48 -15.01 -19.92
N LEU A 35 -4.24 -13.92 -19.86
CA LEU A 35 -4.57 -13.10 -21.04
C LEU A 35 -3.32 -12.52 -21.73
N GLY A 36 -2.23 -12.32 -21.00
CA GLY A 36 -0.93 -11.91 -21.56
C GLY A 36 -0.32 -12.94 -22.54
N ALA A 37 -0.81 -14.18 -22.53
CA ALA A 37 -0.40 -15.23 -23.46
C ALA A 37 -1.12 -15.17 -24.83
N LEU A 38 -2.06 -14.22 -25.05
CA LEU A 38 -2.72 -13.99 -26.35
C LEU A 38 -1.77 -13.29 -27.33
N THR A 39 -0.66 -13.96 -27.65
CA THR A 39 0.44 -13.39 -28.46
C THR A 39 0.30 -13.62 -29.96
N SER A 40 -0.56 -14.54 -30.36
CA SER A 40 -0.86 -14.77 -31.78
C SER A 40 -1.77 -13.65 -32.32
N PRO A 41 -1.52 -13.13 -33.53
CA PRO A 41 -2.40 -12.15 -34.15
C PRO A 41 -3.78 -12.77 -34.41
N PRO A 42 -4.88 -12.07 -34.09
CA PRO A 42 -6.22 -12.57 -34.36
C PRO A 42 -6.53 -12.52 -35.87
N ALA A 43 -7.47 -13.34 -36.33
CA ALA A 43 -7.99 -13.26 -37.68
C ALA A 43 -8.73 -11.91 -37.90
N VAL A 44 -8.55 -11.33 -39.07
CA VAL A 44 -9.11 -10.04 -39.45
C VAL A 44 -10.17 -10.22 -40.52
N HIS A 45 -11.26 -9.49 -40.37
CA HIS A 45 -12.40 -9.51 -41.32
C HIS A 45 -12.72 -8.11 -41.80
N PRO A 46 -13.18 -7.95 -43.05
CA PRO A 46 -13.67 -6.67 -43.54
C PRO A 46 -14.82 -6.12 -42.70
N ALA A 47 -14.83 -4.81 -42.45
CA ALA A 47 -15.97 -4.13 -41.87
C ALA A 47 -16.88 -3.58 -43.00
N GLU A 48 -17.75 -4.45 -43.51
CA GLU A 48 -18.69 -4.09 -44.57
C GLU A 48 -19.60 -2.96 -44.12
N GLY A 49 -19.87 -2.00 -45.03
CA GLY A 49 -20.68 -0.83 -44.74
C GLY A 49 -19.91 0.36 -44.15
N PHE A 50 -18.62 0.19 -43.79
CA PHE A 50 -17.75 1.26 -43.33
C PHE A 50 -16.71 1.67 -44.38
N ALA A 51 -16.60 2.96 -44.63
CA ALA A 51 -15.70 3.47 -45.66
C ALA A 51 -14.31 3.77 -45.08
N THR A 52 -13.28 3.39 -45.83
CA THR A 52 -11.89 3.79 -45.58
C THR A 52 -11.79 5.33 -45.67
N THR A 53 -11.09 5.96 -44.75
CA THR A 53 -10.83 7.41 -44.72
C THR A 53 -9.32 7.64 -44.85
N GLY A 54 -8.87 8.03 -46.05
CA GLY A 54 -7.43 8.16 -46.32
C GLY A 54 -6.69 6.83 -46.11
N ALA A 55 -5.70 6.83 -45.21
CA ALA A 55 -4.94 5.62 -44.83
C ALA A 55 -5.57 4.82 -43.69
N ILE A 56 -6.73 5.26 -43.15
CA ILE A 56 -7.41 4.62 -41.99
C ILE A 56 -8.49 3.68 -42.51
N LYS A 57 -8.35 2.41 -42.17
CA LYS A 57 -9.23 1.31 -42.62
C LYS A 57 -10.08 0.79 -41.49
N PRO A 58 -11.38 0.56 -41.70
CA PRO A 58 -12.22 -0.15 -40.72
C PRO A 58 -11.99 -1.67 -40.86
N LEU A 59 -12.02 -2.36 -39.74
CA LEU A 59 -11.94 -3.81 -39.71
C LEU A 59 -12.63 -4.40 -38.46
N PHE A 60 -12.89 -5.68 -38.51
CA PHE A 60 -13.15 -6.49 -37.34
C PHE A 60 -11.97 -7.46 -37.12
N PHE A 61 -11.59 -7.67 -35.87
CA PHE A 61 -10.70 -8.77 -35.51
C PHE A 61 -11.39 -9.71 -34.52
N GLU A 62 -11.03 -11.00 -34.58
CA GLU A 62 -11.61 -12.02 -33.68
C GLU A 62 -11.12 -11.82 -32.23
N SER A 63 -12.01 -12.06 -31.29
CA SER A 63 -11.72 -12.02 -29.86
C SER A 63 -12.21 -13.29 -29.16
N LEU A 64 -12.07 -13.30 -27.83
CA LEU A 64 -12.46 -14.47 -27.01
C LEU A 64 -13.96 -14.73 -27.11
N PRO A 65 -14.39 -16.02 -27.10
CA PRO A 65 -15.81 -16.35 -27.12
C PRO A 65 -16.54 -15.79 -25.91
N TYR A 66 -17.73 -15.22 -26.14
CA TYR A 66 -18.64 -14.76 -25.09
C TYR A 66 -19.86 -15.70 -25.02
N ARG A 67 -20.08 -16.30 -23.84
CA ARG A 67 -21.14 -17.31 -23.63
C ARG A 67 -21.15 -18.39 -24.71
N GLY A 68 -19.95 -18.88 -25.05
CA GLY A 68 -19.74 -19.93 -26.06
C GLY A 68 -19.91 -19.49 -27.52
N LYS A 69 -20.17 -18.22 -27.81
CA LYS A 69 -20.29 -17.68 -29.18
C LYS A 69 -19.04 -16.92 -29.57
N PRO A 70 -18.54 -17.12 -30.82
CA PRO A 70 -17.45 -16.31 -31.36
C PRO A 70 -17.77 -14.82 -31.35
N THR A 71 -16.78 -14.00 -30.96
CA THR A 71 -16.94 -12.53 -30.94
C THR A 71 -15.92 -11.85 -31.85
N ARG A 72 -16.23 -10.63 -32.20
CA ARG A 72 -15.35 -9.73 -32.97
C ARG A 72 -15.33 -8.34 -32.35
N VAL A 73 -14.23 -7.64 -32.57
CA VAL A 73 -14.03 -6.26 -32.11
C VAL A 73 -13.95 -5.35 -33.33
N PHE A 74 -14.75 -4.30 -33.38
CA PHE A 74 -14.66 -3.27 -34.39
C PHE A 74 -13.46 -2.37 -34.11
N ALA A 75 -12.70 -2.02 -35.14
CA ALA A 75 -11.52 -1.18 -35.02
C ALA A 75 -11.29 -0.28 -36.26
N TRP A 76 -10.67 0.87 -36.01
CA TRP A 76 -10.04 1.72 -37.04
C TRP A 76 -8.53 1.52 -36.96
N LEU A 77 -7.92 1.03 -38.03
CA LEU A 77 -6.48 0.85 -38.18
C LEU A 77 -5.92 1.85 -39.20
N GLY A 78 -4.97 2.65 -38.76
CA GLY A 78 -4.27 3.60 -39.63
C GLY A 78 -2.76 3.41 -39.62
N LEU A 79 -2.13 3.52 -40.78
CA LEU A 79 -0.69 3.58 -40.93
C LEU A 79 -0.28 5.00 -41.26
N PRO A 80 0.83 5.54 -40.76
CA PRO A 80 1.32 6.85 -41.10
C PRO A 80 1.77 6.88 -42.58
N ALA A 81 1.96 8.07 -43.12
CA ALA A 81 2.56 8.23 -44.45
C ALA A 81 3.89 7.45 -44.56
N ALA A 82 4.13 6.85 -45.70
CA ALA A 82 5.28 6.00 -45.95
C ALA A 82 6.59 6.69 -45.54
N ARG A 83 7.38 5.98 -44.72
CA ARG A 83 8.70 6.39 -44.21
C ARG A 83 9.69 5.24 -44.43
N PRO A 84 10.98 5.52 -44.55
CA PRO A 84 11.99 4.47 -44.51
C PRO A 84 11.95 3.71 -43.17
N GLY A 85 11.90 2.36 -43.23
CA GLY A 85 11.91 1.50 -42.08
C GLY A 85 10.55 1.29 -41.40
N LYS A 86 10.57 0.52 -40.31
CA LYS A 86 9.36 0.20 -39.51
C LYS A 86 8.99 1.38 -38.60
N VAL A 87 7.69 1.58 -38.41
CA VAL A 87 7.15 2.66 -37.57
C VAL A 87 6.75 2.14 -36.20
N PRO A 88 6.77 2.96 -35.14
CA PRO A 88 6.19 2.60 -33.85
C PRO A 88 4.66 2.45 -33.95
N GLY A 89 4.05 1.75 -32.98
CA GLY A 89 2.61 1.53 -32.95
C GLY A 89 1.96 1.94 -31.63
N VAL A 90 0.63 2.11 -31.64
CA VAL A 90 -0.16 2.38 -30.43
C VAL A 90 -1.55 1.77 -30.52
N VAL A 91 -1.97 1.09 -29.44
CA VAL A 91 -3.36 0.66 -29.23
C VAL A 91 -4.11 1.74 -28.48
N LEU A 92 -5.28 2.15 -29.00
CA LEU A 92 -6.09 3.24 -28.48
C LEU A 92 -7.41 2.71 -27.90
N VAL A 93 -7.66 2.97 -26.62
CA VAL A 93 -8.78 2.41 -25.87
C VAL A 93 -9.70 3.53 -25.40
N HIS A 94 -10.94 3.54 -25.87
CA HIS A 94 -11.92 4.59 -25.54
C HIS A 94 -12.42 4.49 -24.09
N GLY A 95 -13.01 5.57 -23.59
CA GLY A 95 -13.73 5.64 -22.31
C GLY A 95 -15.18 5.19 -22.41
N GLY A 96 -15.86 5.16 -21.27
CA GLY A 96 -17.29 4.82 -21.20
C GLY A 96 -18.13 5.69 -22.14
N GLY A 97 -19.08 5.07 -22.84
CA GLY A 97 -19.90 5.72 -23.86
C GLY A 97 -19.16 6.12 -25.14
N GLY A 98 -17.90 5.69 -25.29
CA GLY A 98 -17.12 5.89 -26.52
C GLY A 98 -17.26 4.78 -27.54
N THR A 99 -16.39 4.79 -28.52
CA THR A 99 -16.23 3.77 -29.55
C THR A 99 -14.80 3.81 -30.10
N ALA A 100 -14.50 3.06 -31.14
CA ALA A 100 -13.29 3.26 -31.95
C ALA A 100 -13.35 4.60 -32.68
N PHE A 101 -12.38 5.49 -32.45
CA PHE A 101 -12.35 6.84 -33.01
C PHE A 101 -11.28 6.98 -34.10
N LYS A 102 -11.71 7.14 -35.34
CA LYS A 102 -10.79 7.37 -36.49
C LYS A 102 -10.03 8.68 -36.37
N GLU A 103 -10.62 9.72 -35.76
CA GLU A 103 -9.99 11.02 -35.52
C GLU A 103 -8.77 10.89 -34.59
N TRP A 104 -8.86 10.00 -33.62
CA TRP A 104 -7.75 9.72 -32.71
C TRP A 104 -6.63 8.93 -33.38
N VAL A 105 -6.99 7.98 -34.28
CA VAL A 105 -6.03 7.28 -35.14
C VAL A 105 -5.28 8.28 -36.02
N GLN A 106 -5.97 9.24 -36.66
CA GLN A 106 -5.34 10.23 -37.50
C GLN A 106 -4.30 11.06 -36.75
N LYS A 107 -4.61 11.49 -35.50
CA LYS A 107 -3.66 12.26 -34.67
C LYS A 107 -2.35 11.53 -34.42
N TRP A 108 -2.39 10.20 -34.23
CA TRP A 108 -1.20 9.37 -34.08
C TRP A 108 -0.48 9.13 -35.41
N ASN A 109 -1.24 8.90 -36.50
CA ASN A 109 -0.65 8.76 -37.84
C ASN A 109 0.11 10.01 -38.28
N ASP A 110 -0.43 11.21 -38.01
CA ASP A 110 0.23 12.50 -38.30
C ASP A 110 1.58 12.65 -37.58
N ARG A 111 1.78 11.88 -36.51
CA ARG A 111 3.03 11.86 -35.69
C ARG A 111 3.93 10.65 -35.99
N GLY A 112 3.57 9.88 -37.02
CA GLY A 112 4.38 8.76 -37.51
C GLY A 112 4.20 7.44 -36.78
N PHE A 113 3.12 7.28 -35.99
CA PHE A 113 2.76 6.00 -35.37
C PHE A 113 1.71 5.27 -36.18
N ALA A 114 1.83 3.98 -36.33
CA ALA A 114 0.70 3.11 -36.64
C ALA A 114 -0.26 3.11 -35.47
N ALA A 115 -1.56 3.24 -35.69
CA ALA A 115 -2.52 3.30 -34.60
C ALA A 115 -3.73 2.43 -34.88
N ILE A 116 -4.19 1.69 -33.85
CA ILE A 116 -5.43 0.95 -33.88
C ILE A 116 -6.35 1.42 -32.73
N SER A 117 -7.50 2.00 -33.07
CA SER A 117 -8.54 2.35 -32.12
C SER A 117 -9.59 1.25 -32.08
N ILE A 118 -9.87 0.67 -30.91
CA ILE A 118 -10.73 -0.49 -30.74
C ILE A 118 -12.00 -0.16 -29.96
N ALA A 119 -13.11 -0.83 -30.28
CA ALA A 119 -14.40 -0.68 -29.62
C ALA A 119 -14.63 -1.79 -28.60
N VAL A 120 -14.33 -1.54 -27.33
CA VAL A 120 -14.30 -2.56 -26.24
C VAL A 120 -15.65 -2.86 -25.59
N GLU A 121 -16.77 -2.32 -26.08
CA GLU A 121 -18.12 -2.59 -25.58
C GLU A 121 -19.00 -3.29 -26.63
N GLY A 122 -18.42 -3.86 -27.70
CA GLY A 122 -19.12 -4.59 -28.78
C GLY A 122 -19.92 -3.71 -29.72
N GLN A 123 -19.60 -2.42 -29.81
CA GLN A 123 -20.21 -1.44 -30.70
C GLN A 123 -19.35 -1.17 -31.94
N THR A 124 -19.96 -0.47 -32.90
CA THR A 124 -19.26 0.20 -34.01
C THR A 124 -19.28 1.71 -33.80
N ASP A 125 -18.77 2.51 -34.74
CA ASP A 125 -18.89 3.98 -34.70
C ASP A 125 -20.18 4.49 -35.42
N GLU A 126 -21.11 3.60 -35.76
CA GLU A 126 -22.41 3.97 -36.29
C GLU A 126 -23.32 4.48 -35.18
N ARG A 127 -23.84 5.70 -35.35
CA ARG A 127 -24.71 6.32 -34.32
C ARG A 127 -26.14 5.82 -34.44
N ILE A 128 -26.78 5.65 -33.29
CA ILE A 128 -28.23 5.44 -33.17
C ILE A 128 -28.89 6.81 -33.05
N PRO A 129 -29.72 7.23 -34.03
CA PRO A 129 -30.41 8.51 -33.95
C PRO A 129 -31.31 8.61 -32.73
N GLY A 130 -31.21 9.73 -31.99
CA GLY A 130 -32.04 9.99 -30.82
C GLY A 130 -31.70 9.19 -29.56
N ALA A 131 -30.66 8.38 -29.57
CA ALA A 131 -30.24 7.65 -28.40
C ALA A 131 -29.65 8.55 -27.29
N LEU A 132 -29.86 8.16 -26.03
CA LEU A 132 -29.28 8.86 -24.87
C LEU A 132 -27.74 8.76 -24.86
N PRO A 133 -27.05 9.73 -24.25
CA PRO A 133 -25.61 9.64 -24.04
C PRO A 133 -25.22 8.31 -23.33
N GLY A 134 -24.20 7.63 -23.86
CA GLY A 134 -23.76 6.31 -23.38
C GLY A 134 -24.38 5.13 -24.13
N ALA A 135 -25.52 5.31 -24.84
CA ALA A 135 -26.17 4.29 -25.66
C ALA A 135 -26.20 4.65 -27.15
N GLN A 136 -25.43 5.64 -27.57
CA GLN A 136 -25.48 6.23 -28.90
C GLN A 136 -24.84 5.40 -30.01
N TRP A 137 -24.19 4.29 -29.69
CA TRP A 137 -23.46 3.48 -30.66
C TRP A 137 -24.16 2.16 -30.94
N LYS A 138 -24.25 1.80 -32.22
CA LYS A 138 -24.88 0.56 -32.66
C LYS A 138 -23.98 -0.65 -32.35
N ARG A 139 -24.56 -1.67 -31.75
CA ARG A 139 -23.88 -2.94 -31.52
C ARG A 139 -23.96 -3.81 -32.78
N HIS A 140 -22.90 -4.56 -33.07
CA HIS A 140 -22.87 -5.48 -34.20
C HIS A 140 -23.24 -6.93 -33.80
N ALA A 141 -23.56 -7.80 -34.76
CA ALA A 141 -24.09 -9.14 -34.49
C ALA A 141 -23.11 -10.07 -33.76
N ALA A 142 -21.80 -9.92 -33.98
CA ALA A 142 -20.76 -10.71 -33.30
C ALA A 142 -20.16 -9.96 -32.08
N ALA A 143 -20.93 -9.12 -31.43
CA ALA A 143 -20.47 -8.31 -30.30
C ALA A 143 -20.17 -9.17 -29.06
N GLY A 144 -19.06 -8.89 -28.40
CA GLY A 144 -18.78 -9.32 -27.02
C GLY A 144 -19.69 -8.66 -25.99
N PRO A 145 -19.44 -8.81 -24.69
CA PRO A 145 -20.26 -8.18 -23.63
C PRO A 145 -20.21 -6.66 -23.68
N ALA A 146 -21.27 -6.00 -23.28
CA ALA A 146 -21.32 -4.56 -23.04
C ALA A 146 -20.97 -4.28 -21.59
N ARG A 147 -20.35 -3.12 -21.32
CA ARG A 147 -20.14 -2.67 -19.95
C ARG A 147 -21.47 -2.35 -19.26
N THR A 148 -21.68 -2.91 -18.09
CA THR A 148 -22.85 -2.64 -17.25
C THR A 148 -22.43 -1.86 -16.02
N GLY A 149 -22.72 -0.55 -15.99
CA GLY A 149 -22.40 0.30 -14.85
C GLY A 149 -20.91 0.26 -14.44
N ILE A 150 -20.65 0.15 -13.15
CA ILE A 150 -19.32 0.01 -12.55
C ILE A 150 -19.19 -1.44 -12.06
N TYR A 151 -18.62 -2.32 -12.88
CA TYR A 151 -18.49 -3.76 -12.62
C TYR A 151 -19.84 -4.44 -12.27
N GLY A 152 -20.93 -4.00 -12.92
CA GLY A 152 -22.28 -4.51 -12.65
C GLY A 152 -22.52 -5.96 -13.09
N ASP A 153 -21.59 -6.53 -13.85
CA ASP A 153 -21.54 -7.93 -14.27
C ASP A 153 -20.66 -8.82 -13.37
N SER A 154 -20.30 -8.33 -12.20
CA SER A 154 -19.40 -9.03 -11.25
C SER A 154 -19.94 -10.39 -10.73
N ALA A 155 -21.25 -10.64 -10.85
CA ALA A 155 -21.88 -11.92 -10.52
C ALA A 155 -21.76 -12.97 -11.64
N GLU A 156 -21.41 -12.56 -12.86
CA GLU A 156 -21.20 -13.46 -13.99
C GLU A 156 -19.87 -14.24 -13.86
N PRO A 157 -19.72 -15.40 -14.51
CA PRO A 157 -18.41 -16.03 -14.64
C PRO A 157 -17.36 -15.06 -15.18
N LEU A 158 -16.11 -15.16 -14.72
CA LEU A 158 -15.04 -14.22 -15.09
C LEU A 158 -14.90 -14.07 -16.62
N THR A 159 -15.04 -15.18 -17.37
CA THR A 159 -14.96 -15.21 -18.84
C THR A 159 -16.13 -14.54 -19.53
N ASP A 160 -17.20 -14.25 -18.80
CA ASP A 160 -18.38 -13.57 -19.32
C ASP A 160 -18.49 -12.11 -18.87
N GLN A 161 -17.52 -11.63 -18.04
CA GLN A 161 -17.45 -10.25 -17.59
C GLN A 161 -16.85 -9.35 -18.69
N TRP A 162 -17.40 -8.14 -18.82
CA TRP A 162 -16.93 -7.16 -19.79
C TRP A 162 -15.44 -6.83 -19.66
N MET A 163 -14.95 -6.63 -18.43
CA MET A 163 -13.55 -6.26 -18.21
C MET A 163 -12.57 -7.35 -18.67
N TYR A 164 -12.96 -8.61 -18.60
CA TYR A 164 -12.17 -9.75 -19.10
C TYR A 164 -11.97 -9.67 -20.61
N HIS A 165 -13.06 -9.39 -21.35
CA HIS A 165 -13.02 -9.20 -22.80
C HIS A 165 -12.28 -7.93 -23.18
N ALA A 166 -12.52 -6.81 -22.49
CA ALA A 166 -11.86 -5.54 -22.79
C ALA A 166 -10.33 -5.63 -22.64
N VAL A 167 -9.83 -6.33 -21.63
CA VAL A 167 -8.39 -6.60 -21.46
C VAL A 167 -7.86 -7.52 -22.56
N ALA A 168 -8.59 -8.59 -22.88
CA ALA A 168 -8.22 -9.51 -23.97
C ALA A 168 -8.16 -8.80 -25.33
N ASP A 169 -9.14 -7.94 -25.60
CA ASP A 169 -9.22 -7.15 -26.85
C ASP A 169 -8.01 -6.24 -27.05
N VAL A 170 -7.51 -5.61 -25.96
CA VAL A 170 -6.31 -4.78 -26.00
C VAL A 170 -5.05 -5.63 -26.25
N VAL A 171 -4.93 -6.80 -25.63
CA VAL A 171 -3.79 -7.72 -25.84
C VAL A 171 -3.79 -8.26 -27.28
N LEU A 172 -4.97 -8.61 -27.82
CA LEU A 172 -5.13 -9.07 -29.20
C LEU A 172 -4.84 -7.95 -30.20
N ALA A 173 -5.30 -6.71 -29.96
CA ALA A 173 -4.98 -5.55 -30.78
C ALA A 173 -3.46 -5.25 -30.79
N ASN A 174 -2.77 -5.42 -29.65
CA ASN A 174 -1.30 -5.37 -29.58
C ASN A 174 -0.68 -6.44 -30.48
N SER A 175 -1.16 -7.68 -30.39
CA SER A 175 -0.67 -8.79 -31.21
C SER A 175 -0.92 -8.57 -32.71
N LEU A 176 -2.06 -7.97 -33.07
CA LEU A 176 -2.37 -7.59 -34.45
C LEU A 176 -1.42 -6.50 -34.97
N LEU A 177 -1.23 -5.40 -34.23
CA LEU A 177 -0.29 -4.34 -34.64
C LEU A 177 1.14 -4.88 -34.82
N ARG A 178 1.59 -5.69 -33.88
CA ARG A 178 2.94 -6.29 -33.90
C ARG A 178 3.18 -7.24 -35.06
N SER A 179 2.11 -7.79 -35.66
CA SER A 179 2.19 -8.68 -36.81
C SER A 179 2.33 -7.96 -38.17
N LEU A 180 2.06 -6.65 -38.20
CA LEU A 180 2.14 -5.87 -39.43
C LEU A 180 3.61 -5.67 -39.84
N SER A 181 3.91 -5.87 -41.15
CA SER A 181 5.26 -5.73 -41.70
C SER A 181 5.84 -4.33 -41.53
N GLU A 182 4.99 -3.32 -41.54
CA GLU A 182 5.32 -1.88 -41.41
C GLU A 182 5.60 -1.45 -39.97
N VAL A 183 5.18 -2.25 -38.97
CA VAL A 183 5.27 -1.90 -37.55
C VAL A 183 6.50 -2.50 -36.90
N ASP A 184 7.20 -1.69 -36.12
CA ASP A 184 8.23 -2.19 -35.22
C ASP A 184 7.60 -2.81 -33.98
N ALA A 185 7.62 -4.12 -33.92
CA ALA A 185 7.03 -4.90 -32.81
C ALA A 185 7.61 -4.55 -31.43
N ALA A 186 8.83 -4.03 -31.34
CA ALA A 186 9.44 -3.63 -30.07
C ALA A 186 8.99 -2.23 -29.59
N ARG A 187 8.30 -1.46 -30.45
CA ARG A 187 7.92 -0.07 -30.18
C ARG A 187 6.41 0.15 -30.23
N VAL A 188 5.62 -0.79 -29.70
CA VAL A 188 4.15 -0.67 -29.61
C VAL A 188 3.73 -0.35 -28.19
N GLY A 189 2.98 0.75 -28.01
CA GLY A 189 2.43 1.18 -26.73
C GLY A 189 0.91 1.06 -26.66
N VAL A 190 0.36 1.44 -25.51
CA VAL A 190 -1.08 1.50 -25.26
C VAL A 190 -1.47 2.85 -24.66
N CYS A 191 -2.57 3.43 -25.12
CA CYS A 191 -3.11 4.70 -24.64
C CYS A 191 -4.62 4.57 -24.46
N GLY A 192 -5.12 4.88 -23.27
CA GLY A 192 -6.54 4.74 -22.97
C GLY A 192 -7.11 5.89 -22.16
N ILE A 193 -8.37 6.25 -22.43
CA ILE A 193 -9.08 7.38 -21.83
C ILE A 193 -10.16 6.89 -20.88
N SER A 194 -10.21 7.39 -19.63
CA SER A 194 -11.26 7.10 -18.65
C SER A 194 -11.35 5.59 -18.37
N TRP A 195 -12.43 4.90 -18.69
CA TRP A 195 -12.48 3.44 -18.62
C TRP A 195 -11.37 2.77 -19.43
N GLY A 196 -11.03 3.34 -20.60
CA GLY A 196 -9.85 2.90 -21.34
C GLY A 196 -8.55 3.11 -20.57
N GLY A 197 -8.46 4.14 -19.73
CA GLY A 197 -7.35 4.37 -18.80
C GLY A 197 -7.28 3.33 -17.67
N ILE A 198 -8.43 2.87 -17.13
CA ILE A 198 -8.50 1.74 -16.18
C ILE A 198 -8.01 0.44 -16.86
N ILE A 199 -8.47 0.19 -18.09
CA ILE A 199 -8.03 -0.96 -18.88
C ILE A 199 -6.52 -0.88 -19.14
N THR A 200 -6.00 0.31 -19.51
CA THR A 200 -4.57 0.56 -19.70
C THR A 200 -3.78 0.29 -18.42
N SER A 201 -4.20 0.82 -17.27
CA SER A 201 -3.59 0.60 -15.96
C SER A 201 -3.59 -0.88 -15.55
N THR A 202 -4.55 -1.66 -16.06
CA THR A 202 -4.63 -3.10 -15.82
C THR A 202 -3.72 -3.89 -16.76
N VAL A 203 -3.78 -3.60 -18.07
CA VAL A 203 -3.12 -4.41 -19.09
C VAL A 203 -1.60 -4.26 -19.11
N VAL A 204 -1.05 -3.09 -18.71
CA VAL A 204 0.41 -2.89 -18.62
C VAL A 204 1.10 -3.81 -17.60
N GLY A 205 0.35 -4.34 -16.63
CA GLY A 205 0.85 -5.36 -15.70
C GLY A 205 0.53 -6.80 -16.12
N ILE A 206 -0.11 -6.99 -17.30
CA ILE A 206 -0.48 -8.30 -17.86
C ILE A 206 0.33 -8.61 -19.11
N ASP A 207 0.44 -7.65 -20.03
CA ASP A 207 1.19 -7.81 -21.29
C ASP A 207 2.51 -7.00 -21.27
N PRO A 208 3.64 -7.62 -20.93
CA PRO A 208 4.93 -6.93 -20.84
C PRO A 208 5.53 -6.52 -22.20
N ARG A 209 4.87 -6.84 -23.32
CA ARG A 209 5.33 -6.49 -24.66
C ARG A 209 5.07 -5.02 -25.04
N PHE A 210 4.27 -4.28 -24.24
CA PHE A 210 4.10 -2.86 -24.46
C PHE A 210 5.39 -2.09 -24.17
N ALA A 211 5.80 -1.24 -25.11
CA ALA A 211 6.96 -0.37 -24.95
C ALA A 211 6.67 0.83 -24.03
N PHE A 212 5.41 1.26 -23.93
CA PHE A 212 4.94 2.32 -23.04
C PHE A 212 3.44 2.20 -22.78
N GLY A 213 2.96 2.86 -21.71
CA GLY A 213 1.54 3.00 -21.41
C GLY A 213 1.15 4.42 -21.05
N ILE A 214 -0.05 4.84 -21.46
CA ILE A 214 -0.58 6.18 -21.21
C ILE A 214 -2.01 6.06 -20.68
N PRO A 215 -2.22 5.82 -19.38
CA PRO A 215 -3.53 5.97 -18.76
C PRO A 215 -3.90 7.46 -18.66
N ILE A 216 -4.92 7.86 -19.42
CA ILE A 216 -5.49 9.21 -19.37
C ILE A 216 -6.71 9.15 -18.45
N TYR A 217 -6.68 9.90 -17.36
CA TYR A 217 -7.64 9.92 -16.24
C TYR A 217 -7.68 8.58 -15.47
N GLY A 218 -7.87 7.42 -16.11
CA GLY A 218 -8.12 6.13 -15.49
C GLY A 218 -6.96 5.62 -14.62
N CYS A 219 -7.30 5.05 -13.46
CA CYS A 219 -6.35 4.58 -12.45
C CYS A 219 -6.97 3.46 -11.61
N GLY A 220 -6.24 2.96 -10.61
CA GLY A 220 -6.73 2.09 -9.53
C GLY A 220 -7.15 2.86 -8.27
N ALA A 221 -7.25 2.19 -7.14
CA ALA A 221 -7.66 2.70 -5.84
C ALA A 221 -9.09 3.30 -5.80
N LEU A 222 -9.96 2.87 -6.71
CA LEU A 222 -11.27 3.47 -6.90
C LEU A 222 -12.30 3.07 -5.84
N ASP A 223 -12.11 1.94 -5.17
CA ASP A 223 -12.93 1.46 -4.06
C ASP A 223 -12.87 2.37 -2.83
N ARG A 224 -11.84 3.20 -2.71
CA ARG A 224 -11.58 4.11 -1.57
C ARG A 224 -12.06 5.54 -1.82
N MET A 225 -12.57 5.84 -3.01
CA MET A 225 -12.90 7.20 -3.41
C MET A 225 -14.28 7.63 -2.89
N PRO A 226 -14.47 8.89 -2.48
CA PRO A 226 -15.75 9.40 -1.97
C PRO A 226 -16.75 9.74 -3.11
N ASN A 227 -16.70 9.02 -4.22
CA ASN A 227 -17.54 9.26 -5.40
C ASN A 227 -18.35 8.01 -5.80
N GLN A 228 -18.89 7.98 -7.02
CA GLN A 228 -19.69 6.84 -7.50
C GLN A 228 -18.90 5.54 -7.59
N TYR A 229 -17.58 5.59 -7.83
CA TYR A 229 -16.73 4.40 -7.88
C TYR A 229 -16.60 3.79 -6.47
N GLY A 230 -16.25 4.59 -5.47
CA GLY A 230 -16.15 4.07 -4.09
C GLY A 230 -17.48 3.52 -3.60
N ARG A 231 -18.60 4.21 -3.86
CA ARG A 231 -19.93 3.67 -3.49
C ARG A 231 -20.28 2.34 -4.16
N ALA A 232 -19.80 2.11 -5.39
CA ALA A 232 -20.07 0.86 -6.11
C ALA A 232 -19.10 -0.27 -5.78
N LEU A 233 -17.85 0.06 -5.37
CA LEU A 233 -16.75 -0.88 -5.29
C LEU A 233 -16.29 -1.20 -3.86
N ALA A 234 -16.65 -0.36 -2.86
CA ALA A 234 -16.16 -0.51 -1.48
C ALA A 234 -16.43 -1.91 -0.90
N ASP A 235 -17.60 -2.49 -1.18
CA ASP A 235 -17.99 -3.81 -0.68
C ASP A 235 -17.83 -4.92 -1.74
N LEU A 236 -17.36 -4.60 -2.95
CA LEU A 236 -17.19 -5.56 -4.03
C LEU A 236 -15.83 -6.27 -3.90
N ALA A 237 -15.81 -7.41 -3.20
CA ALA A 237 -14.60 -8.22 -2.99
C ALA A 237 -13.95 -8.64 -4.32
N LEU A 238 -14.74 -9.00 -5.34
CA LEU A 238 -14.22 -9.36 -6.66
C LEU A 238 -13.41 -8.22 -7.29
N TYR A 239 -13.84 -6.96 -7.14
CA TYR A 239 -13.05 -5.83 -7.62
C TYR A 239 -11.72 -5.75 -6.90
N ARG A 240 -11.73 -5.66 -5.57
CA ARG A 240 -10.50 -5.49 -4.76
C ARG A 240 -9.51 -6.63 -4.94
N GLU A 241 -10.00 -7.86 -5.03
CA GLU A 241 -9.16 -9.05 -5.07
C GLU A 241 -8.78 -9.50 -6.49
N VAL A 242 -9.51 -9.04 -7.50
CA VAL A 242 -9.34 -9.57 -8.87
C VAL A 242 -9.15 -8.45 -9.89
N TRP A 243 -9.96 -7.38 -9.88
CA TRP A 243 -9.96 -6.36 -10.94
C TRP A 243 -9.17 -5.09 -10.61
N GLU A 244 -8.86 -4.82 -9.34
CA GLU A 244 -8.13 -3.61 -8.92
C GLU A 244 -6.78 -3.50 -9.68
N PRO A 245 -6.55 -2.40 -10.43
CA PRO A 245 -5.30 -2.20 -11.18
C PRO A 245 -4.03 -2.24 -10.30
N LEU A 246 -4.11 -1.82 -9.03
CA LEU A 246 -2.97 -1.88 -8.10
C LEU A 246 -2.42 -3.29 -7.89
N LEU A 247 -3.20 -4.34 -8.15
CA LEU A 247 -2.73 -5.74 -8.09
C LEU A 247 -1.73 -6.06 -9.21
N ARG A 248 -1.72 -5.28 -10.30
CA ARG A 248 -0.94 -5.55 -11.52
C ARG A 248 0.10 -4.49 -11.82
N LEU A 249 -0.15 -3.26 -11.46
CA LEU A 249 0.79 -2.15 -11.64
C LEU A 249 2.22 -2.44 -11.11
N PRO A 250 2.44 -3.20 -10.02
CA PRO A 250 3.79 -3.59 -9.61
C PRO A 250 4.58 -4.41 -10.64
N ARG A 251 3.92 -4.93 -11.68
CA ARG A 251 4.57 -5.65 -12.79
C ARG A 251 4.81 -4.77 -14.02
N ALA A 252 4.33 -3.53 -14.03
CA ALA A 252 4.49 -2.60 -15.14
C ALA A 252 5.88 -1.94 -15.09
N THR A 253 6.83 -2.50 -15.82
CA THR A 253 8.23 -2.04 -15.84
C THR A 253 8.54 -1.08 -17.00
N MET A 254 7.63 -0.95 -17.98
CA MET A 254 7.76 -0.01 -19.09
C MET A 254 7.51 1.43 -18.62
N PRO A 255 8.00 2.44 -19.37
CA PRO A 255 7.66 3.84 -19.12
C PRO A 255 6.14 4.11 -19.16
N LEU A 256 5.63 4.87 -18.18
CA LEU A 256 4.22 5.27 -18.09
C LEU A 256 4.07 6.78 -18.01
N LEU A 257 3.12 7.35 -18.77
CA LEU A 257 2.63 8.70 -18.58
C LEU A 257 1.26 8.68 -17.90
N TRP A 258 1.16 9.37 -16.76
CA TRP A 258 -0.10 9.60 -16.06
C TRP A 258 -0.61 11.00 -16.39
N LEU A 259 -1.64 11.08 -17.25
CA LEU A 259 -2.24 12.32 -17.71
C LEU A 259 -3.64 12.48 -17.12
N THR A 260 -3.87 13.54 -16.34
CA THR A 260 -5.17 13.81 -15.71
C THR A 260 -5.36 15.29 -15.44
N GLY A 261 -6.56 15.69 -14.99
CA GLY A 261 -6.87 17.05 -14.53
C GLY A 261 -7.09 17.11 -13.02
N PRO A 262 -6.76 18.22 -12.34
CA PRO A 262 -6.89 18.31 -10.88
C PRO A 262 -8.35 18.30 -10.40
N ARG A 263 -9.29 18.67 -11.27
CA ARG A 263 -10.74 18.72 -11.00
C ARG A 263 -11.49 17.53 -11.55
N ASP A 264 -10.82 16.42 -11.84
CA ASP A 264 -11.48 15.19 -12.29
C ASP A 264 -12.29 14.57 -11.15
N ALA A 265 -13.61 14.64 -11.25
CA ALA A 265 -14.51 14.11 -10.24
C ALA A 265 -14.60 12.55 -10.24
N HIS A 266 -14.19 11.92 -11.34
CA HIS A 266 -14.22 10.47 -11.50
C HIS A 266 -12.95 9.81 -10.97
N PHE A 267 -11.79 10.43 -11.24
CA PHE A 267 -10.45 9.89 -10.93
C PHE A 267 -9.61 10.91 -10.18
N PRO A 268 -9.83 11.10 -8.88
CA PRO A 268 -9.13 12.10 -8.08
C PRO A 268 -7.61 11.87 -8.04
N LEU A 269 -6.86 12.94 -7.78
CA LEU A 269 -5.39 12.92 -7.84
C LEU A 269 -4.73 11.97 -6.84
N ASP A 270 -5.35 11.70 -5.70
CA ASP A 270 -4.87 10.72 -4.71
C ASP A 270 -4.97 9.27 -5.22
N ALA A 271 -6.02 8.92 -5.97
CA ALA A 271 -6.13 7.62 -6.65
C ALA A 271 -5.11 7.50 -7.79
N GLN A 272 -4.88 8.58 -8.54
CA GLN A 272 -3.81 8.64 -9.54
C GLN A 272 -2.44 8.43 -8.89
N GLN A 273 -2.18 9.12 -7.77
CA GLN A 273 -0.94 8.98 -7.01
C GLN A 273 -0.70 7.55 -6.53
N ALA A 274 -1.71 6.91 -5.94
CA ALA A 274 -1.61 5.52 -5.52
C ALA A 274 -1.20 4.61 -6.70
N SER A 275 -1.76 4.88 -7.89
CA SER A 275 -1.50 4.10 -9.09
C SER A 275 -0.10 4.32 -9.66
N TYR A 276 0.34 5.58 -9.83
CA TYR A 276 1.67 5.81 -10.41
C TYR A 276 2.81 5.43 -9.44
N ARG A 277 2.57 5.41 -8.14
CA ARG A 277 3.54 4.92 -7.15
C ARG A 277 3.63 3.39 -7.10
N ALA A 278 2.56 2.69 -7.46
CA ALA A 278 2.55 1.23 -7.53
C ALA A 278 3.36 0.68 -8.73
N ALA A 279 3.53 1.45 -9.80
CA ALA A 279 4.27 1.04 -10.99
C ALA A 279 5.77 1.33 -10.82
N PRO A 280 6.67 0.32 -10.89
CA PRO A 280 8.11 0.51 -10.67
C PRO A 280 8.85 1.10 -11.87
N GLY A 281 8.23 1.10 -13.06
CA GLY A 281 8.83 1.61 -14.29
C GLY A 281 9.06 3.12 -14.28
N PRO A 282 9.86 3.65 -15.23
CA PRO A 282 10.04 5.08 -15.39
C PRO A 282 8.70 5.78 -15.62
N ARG A 283 8.46 6.89 -14.93
CA ARG A 283 7.18 7.60 -15.03
C ARG A 283 7.34 9.07 -15.39
N LEU A 284 6.33 9.62 -16.05
CA LEU A 284 6.07 11.03 -16.21
C LEU A 284 4.66 11.33 -15.72
N VAL A 285 4.48 12.42 -14.99
CA VAL A 285 3.18 12.89 -14.53
C VAL A 285 2.87 14.20 -15.26
N SER A 286 1.66 14.32 -15.80
CA SER A 286 1.15 15.53 -16.44
C SER A 286 -0.26 15.82 -15.92
N VAL A 287 -0.42 16.94 -15.21
CA VAL A 287 -1.69 17.38 -14.61
C VAL A 287 -2.00 18.80 -15.07
N PRO A 288 -2.34 19.02 -16.36
CA PRO A 288 -2.70 20.34 -16.86
C PRO A 288 -3.88 20.91 -16.07
N PHE A 289 -3.74 22.14 -15.58
CA PHE A 289 -4.68 22.75 -14.62
C PHE A 289 -6.13 22.82 -15.12
N ASP A 290 -6.30 23.09 -16.43
CA ASP A 290 -7.61 23.28 -17.05
C ASP A 290 -8.11 22.03 -17.82
N LEU A 291 -7.44 20.89 -17.70
CA LEU A 291 -7.81 19.66 -18.38
C LEU A 291 -9.15 19.13 -17.86
N LYS A 292 -10.14 19.03 -18.77
CA LYS A 292 -11.48 18.52 -18.48
C LYS A 292 -11.59 17.04 -18.84
N HIS A 293 -12.46 16.31 -18.15
CA HIS A 293 -12.74 14.92 -18.46
C HIS A 293 -13.55 14.77 -19.74
N GLY A 294 -13.06 13.99 -20.70
CA GLY A 294 -13.74 13.70 -21.96
C GLY A 294 -12.80 13.14 -23.02
N HIS A 295 -13.36 12.49 -24.05
CA HIS A 295 -12.55 11.89 -25.11
C HIS A 295 -11.69 12.92 -25.85
N ALA A 296 -12.33 13.96 -26.39
CA ALA A 296 -11.59 15.01 -27.13
C ALA A 296 -10.60 15.75 -26.23
N ALA A 297 -10.96 16.04 -24.98
CA ALA A 297 -10.05 16.63 -24.01
C ALA A 297 -8.85 15.73 -23.73
N GLY A 298 -9.03 14.41 -23.66
CA GLY A 298 -7.97 13.44 -23.39
C GLY A 298 -6.96 13.28 -24.51
N TRP A 299 -7.39 13.31 -25.77
CA TRP A 299 -6.45 13.13 -26.90
C TRP A 299 -5.89 14.44 -27.48
N ASN A 300 -6.34 15.60 -27.02
CA ASN A 300 -5.83 16.89 -27.52
C ASN A 300 -4.48 17.31 -26.91
N PRO A 301 -4.18 17.08 -25.64
CA PRO A 301 -2.89 17.49 -25.07
C PRO A 301 -1.72 16.89 -25.84
N PRO A 302 -0.68 17.69 -26.17
CA PRO A 302 0.51 17.21 -26.86
C PRO A 302 1.36 16.25 -26.01
N ASP A 303 1.12 16.21 -24.71
CA ASP A 303 1.89 15.46 -23.71
C ASP A 303 1.98 13.96 -24.02
N SER A 304 0.85 13.33 -24.40
CA SER A 304 0.80 11.90 -24.73
C SER A 304 1.70 11.57 -25.92
N TYR A 305 1.68 12.40 -26.93
CA TYR A 305 2.44 12.20 -28.17
C TYR A 305 3.94 12.46 -27.95
N ALA A 306 4.27 13.53 -27.24
CA ALA A 306 5.66 13.87 -26.92
C ALA A 306 6.31 12.84 -25.99
N PHE A 307 5.55 12.29 -25.04
CA PHE A 307 6.00 11.20 -24.19
C PHE A 307 6.28 9.95 -25.02
N ALA A 308 5.33 9.50 -25.81
CA ALA A 308 5.47 8.31 -26.65
C ALA A 308 6.66 8.45 -27.61
N GLN A 309 6.83 9.62 -28.24
CA GLN A 309 7.94 9.89 -29.14
C GLN A 309 9.29 9.76 -28.41
N ALA A 310 9.42 10.37 -27.23
CA ALA A 310 10.66 10.26 -26.44
C ALA A 310 10.97 8.81 -26.05
N VAL A 311 9.96 8.03 -25.65
CA VAL A 311 10.17 6.63 -25.27
C VAL A 311 10.58 5.77 -26.45
N VAL A 312 9.95 5.90 -27.62
CA VAL A 312 10.31 5.08 -28.79
C VAL A 312 11.66 5.46 -29.41
N GLU A 313 12.14 6.69 -29.18
CA GLU A 313 13.45 7.17 -29.62
C GLU A 313 14.57 6.85 -28.65
N THR A 314 14.33 6.98 -27.33
CA THR A 314 15.39 6.95 -26.30
C THR A 314 15.23 5.85 -25.26
N GLY A 315 14.10 5.13 -25.24
CA GLY A 315 13.75 4.12 -24.23
C GLY A 315 13.28 4.72 -22.90
N ARG A 316 13.14 6.04 -22.77
CA ARG A 316 12.81 6.71 -21.49
C ARG A 316 11.95 7.97 -21.70
N PRO A 317 11.24 8.44 -20.67
CA PRO A 317 10.58 9.74 -20.68
C PRO A 317 11.56 10.89 -20.86
N TRP A 318 11.09 12.00 -21.42
CA TRP A 318 11.88 13.21 -21.64
C TRP A 318 12.19 14.02 -20.36
N ALA A 319 11.57 13.67 -19.24
CA ALA A 319 11.86 14.25 -17.93
C ALA A 319 11.75 13.20 -16.82
N ARG A 320 12.39 13.50 -15.68
CA ARG A 320 12.34 12.71 -14.44
C ARG A 320 12.35 13.64 -13.24
N GLU A 321 11.44 13.43 -12.30
CA GLU A 321 11.51 14.06 -10.99
C GLU A 321 12.69 13.48 -10.21
N VAL A 322 13.51 14.36 -9.62
CA VAL A 322 14.70 14.00 -8.85
C VAL A 322 14.43 14.05 -7.36
N SER A 323 13.78 15.13 -6.92
CA SER A 323 13.41 15.35 -5.52
C SER A 323 12.22 16.29 -5.42
N GLN A 324 11.44 16.10 -4.37
CA GLN A 324 10.41 17.03 -3.94
C GLN A 324 10.42 17.12 -2.43
N GLU A 325 10.47 18.33 -1.89
CA GLU A 325 10.58 18.59 -0.45
C GLU A 325 9.79 19.84 -0.06
N SER A 326 9.47 19.95 1.22
CA SER A 326 8.93 21.19 1.78
C SER A 326 9.57 21.47 3.14
N HIS A 327 9.93 22.74 3.37
CA HIS A 327 10.52 23.20 4.61
C HIS A 327 10.02 24.62 4.90
N ASP A 328 9.64 24.92 6.14
CA ASP A 328 9.18 26.25 6.58
C ASP A 328 8.14 26.88 5.66
N ALA A 329 7.09 26.12 5.32
CA ALA A 329 6.02 26.50 4.38
C ALA A 329 6.51 26.84 2.96
N THR A 330 7.73 26.44 2.56
CA THR A 330 8.24 26.56 1.20
C THR A 330 8.32 25.17 0.57
N ALA A 331 7.66 24.98 -0.55
CA ALA A 331 7.78 23.78 -1.38
C ALA A 331 8.88 23.94 -2.43
N ARG A 332 9.58 22.88 -2.74
CA ARG A 332 10.60 22.82 -3.77
C ARG A 332 10.53 21.49 -4.51
N VAL A 333 10.73 21.51 -5.83
CA VAL A 333 10.87 20.31 -6.67
C VAL A 333 12.06 20.47 -7.62
N ALA A 334 12.74 19.37 -7.92
CA ALA A 334 13.81 19.34 -8.90
C ALA A 334 13.55 18.26 -9.96
N PHE A 335 13.79 18.62 -11.22
CA PHE A 335 13.68 17.73 -12.38
C PHE A 335 14.97 17.68 -13.18
N GLU A 336 15.24 16.52 -13.76
CA GLU A 336 16.09 16.37 -14.94
C GLU A 336 15.22 16.30 -16.17
N THR A 337 15.49 17.13 -17.18
CA THR A 337 14.69 17.19 -18.41
C THR A 337 15.53 17.51 -19.63
N THR A 338 15.14 16.99 -20.78
CA THR A 338 15.77 17.29 -22.07
C THR A 338 15.13 18.49 -22.77
N ARG A 339 14.08 19.09 -22.16
CA ARG A 339 13.31 20.20 -22.71
C ARG A 339 13.61 21.50 -21.97
N GLN A 340 13.45 22.62 -22.68
CA GLN A 340 13.58 23.93 -22.05
C GLN A 340 12.32 24.23 -21.22
N VAL A 341 12.52 24.61 -19.97
CA VAL A 341 11.45 25.00 -19.07
C VAL A 341 11.38 26.53 -19.00
N SER A 342 10.21 27.08 -19.33
CA SER A 342 9.98 28.52 -19.44
C SER A 342 9.28 29.12 -18.22
N ALA A 343 8.47 28.33 -17.51
CA ALA A 343 7.69 28.79 -16.36
C ALA A 343 7.42 27.64 -15.37
N ALA A 344 7.17 28.01 -14.11
CA ALA A 344 6.71 27.07 -13.09
C ALA A 344 5.54 27.67 -12.31
N THR A 345 4.64 26.81 -11.84
CA THR A 345 3.44 27.15 -11.09
C THR A 345 3.26 26.17 -9.96
N LEU A 346 3.03 26.65 -8.74
CA LEU A 346 2.50 25.81 -7.66
C LEU A 346 0.98 25.73 -7.82
N VAL A 347 0.46 24.53 -7.98
CA VAL A 347 -0.97 24.22 -7.95
C VAL A 347 -1.30 23.66 -6.58
N PHE A 348 -2.27 24.22 -5.91
CA PHE A 348 -2.60 23.85 -4.52
C PHE A 348 -4.10 23.77 -4.32
N LYS A 349 -4.51 22.91 -3.41
CA LYS A 349 -5.91 22.74 -3.01
C LYS A 349 -6.13 23.42 -1.66
N ARG A 350 -7.10 24.33 -1.63
CA ARG A 350 -7.58 24.96 -0.42
C ARG A 350 -9.11 24.80 -0.40
N ASP A 351 -9.64 24.43 0.77
CA ASP A 351 -11.04 24.04 0.89
C ASP A 351 -11.45 22.93 -0.12
N ALA A 352 -12.37 23.22 -1.03
CA ALA A 352 -12.86 22.27 -2.02
C ALA A 352 -12.25 22.44 -3.41
N ASP A 353 -11.50 23.51 -3.69
CA ASP A 353 -11.04 23.85 -5.03
C ASP A 353 -9.51 23.91 -5.18
N TRP A 354 -9.08 23.80 -6.44
CA TRP A 354 -7.69 23.92 -6.86
C TRP A 354 -7.41 25.34 -7.33
N GLU A 355 -6.35 25.93 -6.79
CA GLU A 355 -5.82 27.25 -7.14
C GLU A 355 -4.40 27.12 -7.68
N LYS A 356 -3.86 28.17 -8.26
CA LYS A 356 -2.47 28.20 -8.76
C LYS A 356 -1.82 29.55 -8.52
N LEU A 357 -0.51 29.54 -8.29
CA LEU A 357 0.32 30.74 -8.17
C LEU A 357 1.67 30.51 -8.87
N PRO A 358 2.33 31.60 -9.37
CA PRO A 358 3.66 31.49 -9.95
C PRO A 358 4.67 30.93 -8.96
N ALA A 359 5.59 30.07 -9.44
CA ALA A 359 6.72 29.56 -8.68
C ALA A 359 8.04 30.13 -9.24
N GLN A 360 9.03 30.28 -8.36
CA GLN A 360 10.38 30.66 -8.78
C GLN A 360 11.03 29.49 -9.52
N LEU A 361 11.70 29.79 -10.61
CA LEU A 361 12.39 28.82 -11.46
C LEU A 361 13.92 29.09 -11.42
N ALA A 362 14.69 28.03 -11.26
CA ALA A 362 16.15 28.08 -11.36
C ALA A 362 16.65 26.89 -12.17
N THR A 363 17.63 27.12 -13.05
CA THR A 363 18.26 26.06 -13.83
C THR A 363 19.75 26.04 -13.56
N ALA A 364 20.29 24.91 -13.13
CA ALA A 364 21.70 24.71 -12.88
C ALA A 364 22.10 23.27 -13.21
N SER A 365 23.24 23.10 -13.90
CA SER A 365 23.86 21.80 -14.17
C SER A 365 22.92 20.74 -14.76
N GLY A 366 22.03 21.15 -15.70
CA GLY A 366 21.07 20.25 -16.36
C GLY A 366 19.85 19.86 -15.49
N ARG A 367 19.69 20.49 -14.32
CA ARG A 367 18.53 20.36 -13.44
C ARG A 367 17.73 21.64 -13.43
N VAL A 368 16.44 21.48 -13.41
CA VAL A 368 15.46 22.57 -13.27
C VAL A 368 14.81 22.41 -11.89
N THR A 369 14.83 23.49 -11.11
CA THR A 369 14.24 23.54 -9.77
C THR A 369 13.12 24.58 -9.75
N ALA A 370 11.94 24.22 -9.28
CA ALA A 370 10.86 25.16 -8.97
C ALA A 370 10.65 25.24 -7.47
N SER A 371 10.35 26.47 -6.96
CA SER A 371 10.05 26.69 -5.54
C SER A 371 8.98 27.75 -5.35
N ALA A 372 8.15 27.58 -4.33
CA ALA A 372 7.09 28.54 -3.97
C ALA A 372 6.72 28.40 -2.49
N SER A 373 6.24 29.51 -1.91
CA SER A 373 5.61 29.46 -0.59
C SER A 373 4.25 28.78 -0.68
N ILE A 374 3.98 27.86 0.24
CA ILE A 374 2.72 27.14 0.34
C ILE A 374 1.71 28.05 1.06
N PRO A 375 0.58 28.42 0.43
CA PRO A 375 -0.44 29.24 1.07
C PRO A 375 -1.02 28.57 2.31
N ALA A 376 -1.36 29.39 3.32
CA ALA A 376 -2.03 28.89 4.52
C ALA A 376 -3.35 28.20 4.16
N GLY A 377 -3.67 27.10 4.85
CA GLY A 377 -4.89 26.32 4.59
C GLY A 377 -4.79 25.37 3.38
N THR A 378 -3.61 25.26 2.74
CA THR A 378 -3.39 24.28 1.67
C THR A 378 -3.49 22.85 2.22
N THR A 379 -4.30 22.00 1.57
CA THR A 379 -4.47 20.58 1.91
C THR A 379 -3.71 19.63 0.97
N ALA A 380 -3.43 20.08 -0.25
CA ALA A 380 -2.61 19.33 -1.22
C ALA A 380 -1.97 20.30 -2.22
N TYR A 381 -0.83 19.93 -2.79
CA TYR A 381 -0.17 20.71 -3.84
C TYR A 381 0.68 19.84 -4.75
N TYR A 382 0.99 20.38 -5.91
CA TYR A 382 2.00 19.88 -6.85
C TYR A 382 2.51 21.06 -7.69
N PHE A 383 3.63 20.88 -8.38
CA PHE A 383 4.14 21.85 -9.31
C PHE A 383 3.78 21.47 -10.74
N ASN A 384 3.44 22.47 -11.56
CA ASN A 384 3.42 22.39 -13.01
C ASN A 384 4.53 23.25 -13.58
N LEU A 385 5.33 22.67 -14.46
CA LEU A 385 6.35 23.35 -15.23
C LEU A 385 5.93 23.32 -16.72
N ASP A 386 6.06 24.47 -17.39
CA ASP A 386 5.92 24.56 -18.84
C ASP A 386 7.25 24.17 -19.50
N ALA A 387 7.25 23.03 -20.18
CA ALA A 387 8.42 22.47 -20.84
C ALA A 387 8.19 22.40 -22.35
N ASP A 388 8.53 23.45 -23.09
CA ASP A 388 8.26 23.58 -24.53
C ASP A 388 6.76 23.42 -24.88
N GLY A 389 5.87 23.99 -24.05
CA GLY A 389 4.42 23.89 -24.22
C GLY A 389 3.81 22.56 -23.74
N LEU A 390 4.59 21.69 -23.07
CA LEU A 390 4.14 20.47 -22.40
C LEU A 390 4.02 20.71 -20.91
N THR A 391 3.13 20.00 -20.25
CA THR A 391 2.97 20.06 -18.80
C THR A 391 3.82 18.99 -18.12
N LEU A 392 4.86 19.41 -17.42
CA LEU A 392 5.63 18.55 -16.51
C LEU A 392 5.14 18.77 -15.08
N SER A 393 4.54 17.75 -14.47
CA SER A 393 4.03 17.86 -13.11
C SER A 393 4.88 17.08 -12.12
N SER A 394 5.01 17.63 -10.90
CA SER A 394 5.54 16.88 -9.79
C SER A 394 4.52 15.88 -9.24
N GLU A 395 4.97 14.99 -8.38
CA GLU A 395 4.06 14.18 -7.59
C GLU A 395 3.13 15.05 -6.72
N LEU A 396 1.90 14.58 -6.54
CA LEU A 396 0.98 15.20 -5.59
C LEU A 396 1.57 15.12 -4.18
N GLN A 397 1.57 16.23 -3.46
CA GLN A 397 1.82 16.28 -2.03
C GLN A 397 0.51 16.62 -1.32
N THR A 398 0.12 15.82 -0.35
CA THR A 398 -1.01 16.13 0.53
C THR A 398 -0.48 16.78 1.79
N ILE A 399 -0.97 17.98 2.06
CA ILE A 399 -0.81 18.65 3.35
C ILE A 399 -2.12 18.41 4.08
N ASN A 400 -2.10 17.50 5.01
CA ASN A 400 -3.21 17.40 5.92
C ASN A 400 -2.98 18.44 7.02
N PRO A 401 -3.85 19.43 7.26
CA PRO A 401 -3.70 20.32 8.42
C PRO A 401 -3.76 19.53 9.75
N ALA A 402 -4.15 18.27 9.68
CA ALA A 402 -4.10 17.28 10.75
C ALA A 402 -3.22 16.04 10.44
N ALA A 403 -2.57 15.96 9.27
CA ALA A 403 -1.68 14.85 8.91
C ALA A 403 -0.33 15.38 8.44
N PRO A 404 0.76 14.90 9.01
CA PRO A 404 2.11 15.26 8.58
C PRO A 404 2.43 14.67 7.20
N PRO A 405 3.49 15.17 6.52
CA PRO A 405 4.02 14.52 5.34
C PRO A 405 4.26 13.04 5.66
N ARG A 406 3.85 12.14 4.75
CA ARG A 406 4.25 10.72 4.85
C ARG A 406 5.77 10.68 4.78
N VAL A 407 6.38 10.66 5.94
CA VAL A 407 7.73 10.18 6.08
C VAL A 407 7.63 8.70 5.74
N THR A 408 8.30 8.26 4.68
CA THR A 408 8.57 6.84 4.51
C THR A 408 9.24 6.40 5.81
N ALA A 409 8.53 5.61 6.60
CA ALA A 409 9.07 5.08 7.84
C ALA A 409 10.37 4.39 7.48
N THR A 410 11.46 4.87 8.04
CA THR A 410 12.71 4.13 7.95
C THR A 410 12.48 2.91 8.85
N LEU A 411 12.11 1.78 8.24
CA LEU A 411 11.98 0.54 8.97
C LEU A 411 13.29 0.30 9.74
N PRO A 412 13.24 -0.25 10.96
CA PRO A 412 14.45 -0.65 11.66
C PRO A 412 15.25 -1.58 10.75
N GLY A 413 16.57 -1.50 10.77
CA GLY A 413 17.45 -2.33 9.96
C GLY A 413 17.05 -3.80 10.08
N PHE A 414 16.65 -4.39 8.94
CA PHE A 414 16.11 -5.74 8.89
C PHE A 414 16.91 -6.58 7.90
N ASN A 415 17.29 -7.79 8.31
CA ASN A 415 17.81 -8.81 7.42
C ASN A 415 17.33 -10.19 7.88
N TRP A 416 17.52 -11.18 7.04
CA TRP A 416 17.21 -12.59 7.32
C TRP A 416 18.43 -13.41 7.75
N ASP A 417 19.56 -12.80 8.03
CA ASP A 417 20.79 -13.53 8.38
C ASP A 417 20.60 -14.43 9.59
N ARG A 418 19.81 -13.95 10.55
CA ARG A 418 19.41 -14.63 11.77
C ARG A 418 17.96 -14.31 12.11
N VAL A 419 17.44 -14.86 13.20
CA VAL A 419 16.15 -14.48 13.76
C VAL A 419 16.16 -12.98 14.09
N PRO A 420 15.32 -12.14 13.45
CA PRO A 420 15.27 -10.70 13.75
C PRO A 420 14.69 -10.47 15.14
N LEU A 421 15.46 -9.89 16.04
CA LEU A 421 15.06 -9.72 17.44
C LEU A 421 14.66 -8.28 17.77
N ASN A 422 13.68 -8.14 18.66
CA ASN A 422 13.43 -6.97 19.47
C ASN A 422 13.76 -7.29 20.93
N LEU A 423 14.54 -6.42 21.58
CA LEU A 423 14.79 -6.52 23.02
C LEU A 423 13.93 -5.49 23.75
N HIS A 424 13.08 -5.95 24.67
CA HIS A 424 12.15 -5.10 25.40
C HIS A 424 12.22 -5.40 26.89
N PHE A 425 12.91 -4.55 27.66
CA PHE A 425 13.15 -4.74 29.08
C PHE A 425 13.53 -3.45 29.80
N GLY A 426 13.52 -3.48 31.14
CA GLY A 426 14.04 -2.44 32.02
C GLY A 426 14.97 -3.00 33.09
N LYS A 427 16.00 -2.25 33.47
CA LYS A 427 16.87 -2.48 34.61
C LYS A 427 16.79 -1.28 35.52
N ARG A 428 16.12 -1.43 36.68
CA ARG A 428 15.73 -0.28 37.50
C ARG A 428 16.85 0.18 38.45
N THR A 429 17.57 -0.79 39.05
CA THR A 429 18.38 -0.56 40.25
C THR A 429 19.85 -0.36 39.98
N ALA A 430 20.32 -0.62 38.78
CA ALA A 430 21.72 -0.49 38.36
C ALA A 430 21.78 -0.12 36.87
N ASP A 431 22.97 0.38 36.44
CA ASP A 431 23.29 0.57 35.05
C ASP A 431 23.43 -0.75 34.29
N LEU A 432 23.24 -0.73 32.99
CA LEU A 432 23.68 -1.83 32.14
C LEU A 432 25.22 -1.94 32.21
N THR A 433 25.72 -3.13 32.43
CA THR A 433 27.15 -3.42 32.35
C THR A 433 27.66 -3.32 30.91
N ASP A 434 28.95 -3.19 30.69
CA ASP A 434 29.51 -3.19 29.33
C ASP A 434 29.24 -4.51 28.60
N ALA A 435 29.24 -5.63 29.30
CA ALA A 435 28.89 -6.93 28.72
C ALA A 435 27.44 -7.00 28.26
N GLU A 436 26.50 -6.42 29.03
CA GLU A 436 25.08 -6.31 28.63
C GLU A 436 24.92 -5.36 27.46
N ILE A 437 25.60 -4.23 27.43
CA ILE A 437 25.62 -3.29 26.29
C ILE A 437 26.12 -3.98 25.02
N ASP A 438 27.26 -4.69 25.12
CA ASP A 438 27.81 -5.45 24.00
C ASP A 438 26.89 -6.57 23.51
N PHE A 439 26.21 -7.25 24.44
CA PHE A 439 25.21 -8.26 24.12
C PHE A 439 24.05 -7.65 23.34
N ILE A 440 23.46 -6.57 23.84
CA ILE A 440 22.33 -5.85 23.22
C ILE A 440 22.70 -5.38 21.83
N ALA A 441 23.84 -4.69 21.70
CA ALA A 441 24.30 -4.08 20.45
C ALA A 441 24.57 -5.12 19.34
N ARG A 442 25.02 -6.33 19.70
CA ARG A 442 25.25 -7.42 18.74
C ARG A 442 23.98 -8.18 18.36
N ARG A 443 22.95 -8.17 19.21
CA ARG A 443 21.76 -9.03 19.08
C ARG A 443 20.61 -8.36 18.38
N SER A 444 20.43 -7.06 18.54
CA SER A 444 19.26 -6.37 18.04
C SER A 444 19.57 -4.96 17.57
N ALA A 445 18.92 -4.58 16.47
CA ALA A 445 18.85 -3.20 16.00
C ALA A 445 17.57 -2.48 16.50
N LEU A 446 16.65 -3.17 17.18
CA LEU A 446 15.40 -2.60 17.70
C LEU A 446 15.26 -2.91 19.20
N ILE A 447 15.39 -1.90 20.04
CA ILE A 447 15.39 -2.04 21.51
C ILE A 447 14.34 -1.10 22.09
N ALA A 448 13.46 -1.61 22.96
CA ALA A 448 12.55 -0.80 23.76
C ALA A 448 12.98 -0.87 25.24
N LEU A 449 13.32 0.28 25.83
CA LEU A 449 13.68 0.35 27.23
C LEU A 449 12.49 0.79 28.07
N GLU A 450 12.08 -0.09 29.00
CA GLU A 450 10.88 -0.03 29.82
C GLU A 450 10.84 1.15 30.81
N LYS A 451 9.62 1.47 31.28
CA LYS A 451 9.42 2.35 32.44
C LYS A 451 10.31 1.95 33.61
N SER A 452 10.77 2.93 34.34
CA SER A 452 11.67 2.79 35.48
C SER A 452 13.09 2.30 35.13
N HIS A 453 13.48 2.17 33.85
CA HIS A 453 14.84 1.84 33.48
C HIS A 453 15.82 2.91 34.00
N GLY A 454 16.86 2.49 34.71
CA GLY A 454 17.89 3.37 35.26
C GLY A 454 17.43 4.38 36.32
N VAL A 455 16.23 4.26 36.87
CA VAL A 455 15.69 5.26 37.82
C VAL A 455 16.55 5.38 39.07
N THR A 456 17.04 4.28 39.61
CA THR A 456 17.84 4.36 40.86
C THR A 456 19.17 5.05 40.65
N PRO A 457 20.00 4.69 39.65
CA PRO A 457 21.28 5.37 39.45
C PRO A 457 21.15 6.80 38.86
N HIS A 458 20.11 7.09 38.06
CA HIS A 458 20.01 8.33 37.29
C HIS A 458 18.88 9.29 37.78
N GLY A 459 18.05 8.88 38.72
CA GLY A 459 16.98 9.69 39.29
C GLY A 459 15.69 9.74 38.47
N SER A 460 15.71 9.44 37.17
CA SER A 460 14.52 9.37 36.31
C SER A 460 14.64 8.32 35.20
N THR A 461 13.50 7.92 34.66
CA THR A 461 13.42 7.00 33.50
C THR A 461 14.06 7.63 32.27
N GLU A 462 13.83 8.92 32.02
CA GLU A 462 14.42 9.66 30.90
C GLU A 462 15.95 9.62 30.95
N ALA A 463 16.54 9.89 32.11
CA ALA A 463 17.97 9.94 32.28
C ALA A 463 18.62 8.53 32.13
N GLY A 464 17.99 7.49 32.71
CA GLY A 464 18.45 6.11 32.59
C GLY A 464 18.37 5.58 31.15
N ILE A 465 17.27 5.84 30.44
CA ILE A 465 17.12 5.46 29.03
C ILE A 465 18.14 6.22 28.18
N ALA A 466 18.35 7.53 28.43
CA ALA A 466 19.30 8.33 27.68
C ALA A 466 20.74 7.85 27.84
N ASP A 467 21.15 7.44 29.04
CA ASP A 467 22.47 6.85 29.27
C ASP A 467 22.66 5.55 28.49
N SER A 468 21.73 4.63 28.65
CA SER A 468 21.79 3.33 27.96
C SER A 468 21.75 3.50 26.43
N ALA A 469 20.93 4.44 25.91
CA ALA A 469 20.88 4.71 24.48
C ALA A 469 22.22 5.21 23.94
N ARG A 470 22.89 6.13 24.64
CA ARG A 470 24.25 6.59 24.23
C ARG A 470 25.24 5.44 24.17
N ARG A 471 25.28 4.59 25.17
CA ARG A 471 26.21 3.46 25.24
C ARG A 471 25.92 2.39 24.21
N ILE A 472 24.64 2.07 23.95
CA ILE A 472 24.23 1.11 22.93
C ILE A 472 24.57 1.65 21.53
N THR A 473 24.23 2.91 21.21
CA THR A 473 24.47 3.49 19.89
C THR A 473 25.95 3.75 19.60
N GLN A 474 26.78 3.89 20.62
CA GLN A 474 28.27 3.90 20.46
C GLN A 474 28.80 2.54 19.97
N ARG A 475 28.16 1.42 20.37
CA ARG A 475 28.54 0.07 19.92
C ARG A 475 27.87 -0.33 18.60
N ASN A 476 26.63 0.11 18.40
CA ASN A 476 25.84 -0.15 17.19
C ASN A 476 25.12 1.14 16.76
N PRO A 477 25.70 1.93 15.84
CA PRO A 477 25.10 3.18 15.35
C PRO A 477 23.74 3.01 14.67
N ASP A 478 23.43 1.81 14.16
CA ASP A 478 22.17 1.51 13.49
C ASP A 478 21.04 1.16 14.48
N ALA A 479 21.36 0.98 15.76
CA ALA A 479 20.39 0.62 16.79
C ALA A 479 19.32 1.72 16.97
N LYS A 480 18.06 1.30 16.97
CA LYS A 480 16.89 2.12 17.30
C LYS A 480 16.47 1.83 18.74
N VAL A 481 16.97 2.63 19.66
CA VAL A 481 16.57 2.57 21.07
C VAL A 481 15.32 3.41 21.27
N LEU A 482 14.20 2.79 21.63
CA LEU A 482 12.90 3.43 21.78
C LEU A 482 12.68 3.86 23.24
N PHE A 483 12.22 5.07 23.40
CA PHE A 483 11.79 5.62 24.69
C PHE A 483 10.40 5.07 25.06
N TYR A 484 10.25 4.38 26.17
CA TYR A 484 8.93 3.92 26.61
C TYR A 484 8.15 5.08 27.23
N LEU A 485 6.93 5.30 26.74
CA LEU A 485 5.97 6.18 27.40
C LEU A 485 4.54 5.61 27.24
N ASN A 486 3.82 5.50 28.37
CA ASN A 486 2.47 4.98 28.36
C ASN A 486 1.47 6.07 27.94
N ALA A 487 0.54 5.73 27.05
CA ALA A 487 -0.45 6.67 26.52
C ALA A 487 -1.68 6.85 27.45
N PHE A 488 -1.90 5.89 28.37
CA PHE A 488 -3.15 5.84 29.14
C PHE A 488 -2.97 5.46 30.61
N ILE A 489 -1.72 5.47 31.11
CA ILE A 489 -1.39 5.25 32.54
C ILE A 489 -0.20 6.13 32.90
N ASN A 490 -0.31 6.94 33.95
CA ASN A 490 0.77 7.80 34.42
C ASN A 490 1.71 7.05 35.39
N TRP A 491 2.55 6.17 34.86
CA TRP A 491 3.52 5.43 35.68
C TRP A 491 4.52 6.38 36.33
N PRO A 492 4.87 6.20 37.63
CA PRO A 492 5.85 7.04 38.32
C PRO A 492 7.28 6.83 37.76
N GLY A 493 8.18 7.75 38.12
CA GLY A 493 9.61 7.64 37.78
C GLY A 493 10.04 8.47 36.57
N TYR A 494 9.15 9.28 36.02
CA TYR A 494 9.46 10.21 34.93
C TYR A 494 9.58 11.65 35.46
N ASP A 495 10.64 12.36 35.07
CA ASP A 495 10.80 13.79 35.35
C ASP A 495 9.73 14.63 34.69
N ALA A 496 9.28 14.25 33.53
CA ALA A 496 8.21 14.93 32.80
C ALA A 496 6.93 15.10 33.62
N PHE A 497 6.60 14.18 34.52
CA PHE A 497 5.38 14.27 35.35
C PHE A 497 5.42 15.39 36.40
N LYS A 498 6.56 16.03 36.63
CA LYS A 498 6.65 17.25 37.44
C LYS A 498 5.87 18.42 36.80
N THR A 499 5.65 18.37 35.48
CA THR A 499 4.87 19.36 34.72
C THR A 499 3.48 18.88 34.33
N TYR A 500 3.08 17.68 34.76
CA TYR A 500 1.73 17.16 34.54
C TYR A 500 0.69 17.96 35.30
N ARG A 501 -0.43 18.30 34.64
CA ARG A 501 -1.48 19.11 35.24
C ARG A 501 -2.67 18.26 35.67
N PRO A 502 -3.22 18.44 36.89
CA PRO A 502 -4.35 17.66 37.41
C PRO A 502 -5.60 17.69 36.53
N GLU A 503 -5.83 18.79 35.77
CA GLU A 503 -6.95 18.92 34.83
C GLU A 503 -6.86 18.01 33.61
N TRP A 504 -5.72 17.42 33.37
CA TRP A 504 -5.53 16.41 32.30
C TRP A 504 -5.90 14.99 32.75
N THR A 505 -6.33 14.82 34.01
CA THR A 505 -6.72 13.49 34.53
C THR A 505 -8.14 13.15 34.13
N LEU A 506 -8.31 11.93 33.60
CA LEU A 506 -9.59 11.41 33.15
C LEU A 506 -10.57 11.26 34.30
N ARG A 507 -11.81 11.72 34.11
CA ARG A 507 -12.90 11.64 35.08
C ARG A 507 -14.13 10.98 34.49
N THR A 508 -14.89 10.29 35.35
CA THR A 508 -16.22 9.80 35.03
C THR A 508 -17.20 10.96 34.81
N ALA A 509 -18.41 10.67 34.33
CA ALA A 509 -19.48 11.67 34.22
C ALA A 509 -19.87 12.25 35.61
N GLY A 510 -19.66 11.55 36.69
CA GLY A 510 -19.85 12.00 38.07
C GLY A 510 -18.69 12.80 38.66
N GLY A 511 -17.61 13.03 37.90
CA GLY A 511 -16.44 13.80 38.34
C GLY A 511 -15.35 12.99 39.08
N GLU A 512 -15.53 11.69 39.29
CA GLU A 512 -14.56 10.81 39.95
C GLU A 512 -13.36 10.54 39.03
N ILE A 513 -12.16 10.45 39.64
CA ILE A 513 -10.94 10.10 38.89
C ILE A 513 -11.00 8.64 38.42
N VAL A 514 -10.77 8.43 37.13
CA VAL A 514 -10.61 7.08 36.56
C VAL A 514 -9.18 6.58 36.82
N THR A 515 -9.04 5.42 37.47
CA THR A 515 -7.74 4.83 37.80
C THR A 515 -7.50 3.50 37.08
N HIS A 516 -6.24 3.16 36.90
CA HIS A 516 -5.80 1.79 36.60
C HIS A 516 -5.98 0.92 37.86
N PRO A 517 -6.11 -0.43 37.76
CA PRO A 517 -6.20 -1.31 38.91
C PRO A 517 -5.06 -1.18 39.95
N SER A 518 -3.91 -0.66 39.57
CA SER A 518 -2.81 -0.30 40.47
C SER A 518 -3.07 0.95 41.31
N GLY A 519 -4.20 1.64 41.16
CA GLY A 519 -4.50 2.92 41.77
C GLY A 519 -3.93 4.15 41.01
N THR A 520 -3.17 3.95 39.96
CA THR A 520 -2.56 5.04 39.17
C THR A 520 -3.64 5.79 38.35
N PRO A 521 -3.72 7.11 38.41
CA PRO A 521 -4.67 7.90 37.62
C PRO A 521 -4.43 7.73 36.11
N ARG A 522 -5.52 7.74 35.36
CA ARG A 522 -5.46 7.75 33.88
C ARG A 522 -5.45 9.17 33.36
N PRO A 523 -4.60 9.49 32.38
CA PRO A 523 -4.68 10.75 31.67
C PRO A 523 -5.89 10.74 30.72
N ASP A 524 -6.29 11.95 30.28
CA ASP A 524 -7.38 12.17 29.32
C ASP A 524 -6.85 12.57 27.94
N PRO A 525 -6.67 11.65 27.02
CA PRO A 525 -6.20 11.96 25.66
C PRO A 525 -7.19 12.82 24.84
N SER A 526 -8.44 12.96 25.28
CA SER A 526 -9.36 13.89 24.61
C SER A 526 -9.03 15.35 24.88
N ASN A 527 -8.20 15.65 25.90
CA ASN A 527 -7.71 16.98 26.19
C ASN A 527 -6.55 17.36 25.27
N ALA A 528 -6.67 18.50 24.56
CA ALA A 528 -5.67 18.93 23.58
C ALA A 528 -4.33 19.30 24.21
N ASP A 529 -4.34 19.97 25.37
CA ASP A 529 -3.11 20.37 26.06
C ASP A 529 -2.34 19.15 26.59
N PHE A 530 -3.05 18.09 27.03
CA PHE A 530 -2.41 16.82 27.39
C PHE A 530 -1.72 16.20 26.18
N ARG A 531 -2.37 16.16 25.01
CA ARG A 531 -1.76 15.60 23.79
C ARG A 531 -0.49 16.36 23.38
N GLU A 532 -0.54 17.68 23.48
CA GLU A 532 0.60 18.55 23.19
C GLU A 532 1.77 18.26 24.14
N TRP A 533 1.49 18.28 25.46
CA TRP A 533 2.47 17.97 26.49
C TRP A 533 3.08 16.58 26.32
N TRP A 534 2.27 15.56 26.12
CA TRP A 534 2.74 14.16 25.97
C TRP A 534 3.68 14.02 24.76
N SER A 535 3.30 14.64 23.64
CA SER A 535 4.09 14.66 22.41
C SER A 535 5.39 15.42 22.58
N ASP A 536 5.40 16.50 23.37
CA ASP A 536 6.61 17.28 23.70
C ASP A 536 7.57 16.50 24.58
N VAL A 537 7.07 15.73 25.55
CA VAL A 537 7.90 14.82 26.37
C VAL A 537 8.66 13.83 25.48
N VAL A 538 7.97 13.16 24.55
CA VAL A 538 8.60 12.23 23.62
C VAL A 538 9.62 12.93 22.72
N ALA A 539 9.26 14.06 22.15
CA ALA A 539 10.14 14.82 21.27
C ALA A 539 11.37 15.35 22.02
N HIS A 540 11.21 15.83 23.26
CA HIS A 540 12.31 16.28 24.08
C HIS A 540 13.29 15.15 24.40
N ALA A 541 12.81 13.99 24.85
CA ALA A 541 13.65 12.81 25.09
C ALA A 541 14.48 12.43 23.85
N ASN A 542 13.86 12.45 22.68
CA ASN A 542 14.51 12.12 21.42
C ASN A 542 15.49 13.19 20.91
N ARG A 543 15.40 14.44 21.35
CA ARG A 543 16.40 15.47 21.07
C ARG A 543 17.57 15.41 22.05
N SER A 544 17.33 15.02 23.29
CA SER A 544 18.31 15.02 24.38
C SER A 544 19.23 13.78 24.38
N ALA A 545 18.87 12.73 23.64
CA ALA A 545 19.63 11.50 23.54
C ALA A 545 19.51 10.87 22.13
N PRO A 546 20.42 9.97 21.73
CA PRO A 546 20.39 9.30 20.42
C PRO A 546 19.31 8.21 20.38
N LEU A 547 18.06 8.60 20.62
CA LEU A 547 16.91 7.71 20.58
C LEU A 547 16.40 7.52 19.17
N GLY A 548 15.91 6.31 18.89
CA GLY A 548 15.33 5.91 17.62
C GLY A 548 13.81 6.16 17.52
N GLY A 549 13.17 6.74 18.55
CA GLY A 549 11.73 6.97 18.59
C GLY A 549 11.10 6.66 19.94
N VAL A 550 9.83 6.20 19.91
CA VAL A 550 9.04 5.90 21.11
C VAL A 550 8.35 4.53 21.01
N PHE A 551 8.28 3.83 22.15
CA PHE A 551 7.38 2.71 22.38
C PHE A 551 6.19 3.19 23.20
N VAL A 552 4.99 3.07 22.63
CA VAL A 552 3.73 3.57 23.20
C VAL A 552 2.90 2.41 23.70
N ASP A 553 2.57 2.42 24.98
CA ASP A 553 1.83 1.34 25.61
C ASP A 553 0.40 1.73 26.00
N ALA A 554 -0.43 0.70 26.32
CA ALA A 554 -1.79 0.77 26.85
C ALA A 554 -2.90 1.24 25.88
N LEU A 555 -2.66 1.27 24.57
CA LEU A 555 -3.73 1.55 23.60
C LEU A 555 -4.96 0.63 23.74
N PRO A 556 -4.81 -0.72 23.88
CA PRO A 556 -5.95 -1.62 24.06
C PRO A 556 -6.85 -1.28 25.25
N GLN A 557 -6.29 -0.68 26.31
CA GLN A 557 -7.08 -0.30 27.48
C GLN A 557 -8.00 0.89 27.19
N ALA A 558 -7.55 1.83 26.34
CA ALA A 558 -8.35 2.96 25.90
C ALA A 558 -9.38 2.60 24.81
N LEU A 559 -9.08 1.58 24.01
CA LEU A 559 -9.96 1.07 22.95
C LEU A 559 -10.99 0.06 23.49
N SER A 560 -10.82 -0.41 24.73
CA SER A 560 -11.68 -1.43 25.33
C SER A 560 -13.13 -0.95 25.54
N PRO A 561 -14.15 -1.75 25.22
CA PRO A 561 -15.55 -1.45 25.56
C PRO A 561 -15.80 -1.18 27.05
N GLY A 562 -14.91 -1.68 27.94
CA GLY A 562 -14.96 -1.44 29.37
C GLY A 562 -14.77 0.03 29.76
N LEU A 563 -14.04 0.82 28.96
CA LEU A 563 -13.85 2.24 29.19
C LEU A 563 -15.16 3.01 28.99
N ALA A 564 -15.92 2.69 27.93
CA ALA A 564 -17.20 3.37 27.65
C ALA A 564 -18.22 3.22 28.79
N LYS A 565 -18.19 2.10 29.52
CA LYS A 565 -19.02 1.88 30.70
C LYS A 565 -18.66 2.83 31.86
N GLN A 566 -17.41 3.30 31.95
CA GLN A 566 -16.93 4.17 33.02
C GLN A 566 -17.13 5.65 32.70
N VAL A 567 -16.89 6.05 31.46
CA VAL A 567 -16.85 7.46 31.06
C VAL A 567 -17.99 7.88 30.12
N GLY A 568 -18.79 6.93 29.65
CA GLY A 568 -19.85 7.14 28.64
C GLY A 568 -19.28 7.07 27.21
N ASP A 569 -20.16 6.69 26.26
CA ASP A 569 -19.75 6.43 24.86
C ASP A 569 -19.16 7.67 24.15
N ALA A 570 -19.71 8.86 24.38
CA ALA A 570 -19.23 10.07 23.75
C ALA A 570 -17.79 10.39 24.20
N LYS A 571 -17.51 10.26 25.50
CA LYS A 571 -16.17 10.50 26.06
C LYS A 571 -15.18 9.42 25.61
N ALA A 572 -15.60 8.16 25.58
CA ALA A 572 -14.75 7.06 25.08
C ALA A 572 -14.35 7.29 23.61
N ARG A 573 -15.30 7.70 22.74
CA ARG A 573 -14.97 8.07 21.34
C ARG A 573 -14.02 9.26 21.25
N ALA A 574 -14.21 10.29 22.09
CA ALA A 574 -13.31 11.43 22.13
C ALA A 574 -11.88 11.06 22.58
N ILE A 575 -11.72 10.11 23.51
CA ILE A 575 -10.43 9.56 23.94
C ILE A 575 -9.74 8.85 22.78
N VAL A 576 -10.46 7.99 22.04
CA VAL A 576 -9.90 7.27 20.88
C VAL A 576 -9.46 8.26 19.79
N ALA A 577 -10.28 9.25 19.47
CA ALA A 577 -9.93 10.32 18.53
C ALA A 577 -8.69 11.09 18.99
N GLY A 578 -8.64 11.44 20.28
CA GLY A 578 -7.50 12.14 20.86
C GLY A 578 -6.20 11.33 20.85
N LEU A 579 -6.25 10.03 21.10
CA LEU A 579 -5.08 9.14 20.97
C LEU A 579 -4.56 9.10 19.53
N ARG A 580 -5.46 9.00 18.56
CA ARG A 580 -5.09 9.04 17.14
C ARG A 580 -4.39 10.35 16.77
N GLU A 581 -4.93 11.50 17.20
CA GLU A 581 -4.31 12.81 17.01
C GLU A 581 -2.97 12.92 17.73
N MET A 582 -2.87 12.43 18.98
CA MET A 582 -1.64 12.44 19.78
C MET A 582 -0.51 11.69 19.10
N LEU A 583 -0.76 10.51 18.55
CA LEU A 583 0.25 9.71 17.85
C LEU A 583 0.70 10.39 16.54
N ALA A 584 -0.23 10.95 15.77
CA ALA A 584 0.08 11.73 14.60
C ALA A 584 0.92 12.97 14.93
N LEU A 585 0.56 13.70 15.99
CA LEU A 585 1.32 14.86 16.49
C LEU A 585 2.73 14.48 16.96
N THR A 586 2.85 13.36 17.67
CA THR A 586 4.14 12.82 18.14
C THR A 586 5.05 12.49 16.98
N LYS A 587 4.53 11.84 15.95
CA LYS A 587 5.31 11.52 14.74
C LYS A 587 5.80 12.78 14.03
N ARG A 588 4.96 13.82 13.94
CA ARG A 588 5.38 15.13 13.41
C ARG A 588 6.56 15.72 14.18
N LYS A 589 6.44 15.76 15.50
CA LYS A 589 7.49 16.32 16.37
C LYS A 589 8.78 15.52 16.37
N LEU A 590 8.70 14.21 16.19
CA LEU A 590 9.85 13.31 16.07
C LEU A 590 10.61 13.50 14.76
N GLY A 591 9.91 13.82 13.68
CA GLY A 591 10.47 13.96 12.34
C GLY A 591 10.85 12.63 11.68
N PRO A 592 11.52 12.70 10.51
CA PRO A 592 11.90 11.52 9.74
C PRO A 592 12.94 10.67 10.47
N GLY A 593 12.89 9.35 10.25
CA GLY A 593 13.88 8.40 10.76
C GLY A 593 13.71 7.97 12.22
N ARG A 594 12.76 8.55 12.98
CA ARG A 594 12.37 8.10 14.31
C ARG A 594 11.05 7.34 14.28
N LEU A 595 10.98 6.26 15.04
CA LEU A 595 9.90 5.28 15.00
C LEU A 595 8.85 5.54 16.09
N VAL A 596 7.60 5.27 15.78
CA VAL A 596 6.50 5.13 16.73
C VAL A 596 6.03 3.69 16.68
N LEU A 597 6.42 2.90 17.67
CA LEU A 597 5.98 1.53 17.88
C LEU A 597 4.88 1.52 18.93
N VAL A 598 3.72 0.98 18.62
CA VAL A 598 2.60 0.90 19.56
C VAL A 598 2.31 -0.53 19.99
N ASN A 599 2.09 -0.75 21.28
CA ASN A 599 1.53 -1.99 21.79
C ASN A 599 0.01 -1.94 21.64
N GLY A 600 -0.55 -2.72 20.70
CA GLY A 600 -1.95 -2.53 20.35
C GLY A 600 -2.69 -3.66 19.69
N LEU A 601 -2.03 -4.65 19.09
CA LEU A 601 -2.73 -5.76 18.42
C LEU A 601 -3.00 -6.91 19.37
N ARG A 602 -4.20 -7.51 19.23
CA ARG A 602 -4.60 -8.71 19.95
C ARG A 602 -5.63 -9.50 19.13
N THR A 603 -5.26 -10.66 18.64
CA THR A 603 -6.11 -11.51 17.80
C THR A 603 -6.71 -10.74 16.61
N THR A 604 -8.03 -10.61 16.54
CA THR A 604 -8.73 -9.76 15.55
C THR A 604 -9.03 -8.36 16.05
N ASP A 605 -8.85 -8.11 17.36
CA ASP A 605 -9.20 -6.84 17.98
C ASP A 605 -8.17 -5.75 17.69
N PHE A 606 -8.63 -4.51 17.66
CA PHE A 606 -7.83 -3.30 17.52
C PHE A 606 -7.05 -3.17 16.20
N ARG A 607 -7.41 -3.96 15.17
CA ARG A 607 -6.75 -3.89 13.85
C ARG A 607 -6.90 -2.53 13.17
N GLU A 608 -7.87 -1.71 13.56
CA GLU A 608 -8.05 -0.34 13.08
C GLU A 608 -6.84 0.56 13.36
N ILE A 609 -6.01 0.25 14.37
CA ILE A 609 -4.79 1.01 14.64
C ILE A 609 -3.78 0.94 13.50
N LEU A 610 -3.84 -0.09 12.67
CA LEU A 610 -2.99 -0.22 11.48
C LEU A 610 -3.27 0.87 10.43
N ASP A 611 -4.44 1.51 10.49
CA ASP A 611 -4.82 2.61 9.61
C ASP A 611 -4.56 4.00 10.24
N TRP A 612 -4.07 4.04 11.49
CA TRP A 612 -3.78 5.31 12.13
C TRP A 612 -2.48 5.91 11.61
N GLU A 613 -2.53 7.21 11.36
CA GLU A 613 -1.35 8.00 11.03
C GLU A 613 -0.38 8.09 12.21
N GLY A 614 0.90 8.25 11.88
CA GLY A 614 1.93 8.42 12.91
C GLY A 614 2.40 7.13 13.58
N ILE A 615 1.88 5.97 13.20
CA ILE A 615 2.34 4.65 13.66
C ILE A 615 3.24 4.04 12.59
N ASP A 616 4.46 3.64 12.97
CA ASP A 616 5.41 2.94 12.09
C ASP A 616 5.40 1.44 12.30
N GLY A 617 5.13 1.01 13.52
CA GLY A 617 5.09 -0.41 13.89
C GLY A 617 4.08 -0.71 14.98
N VAL A 618 3.75 -1.99 15.12
CA VAL A 618 2.81 -2.50 16.10
C VAL A 618 3.39 -3.70 16.84
N MET A 619 3.00 -3.87 18.11
CA MET A 619 3.37 -5.03 18.90
C MET A 619 2.15 -5.91 19.17
N ILE A 620 2.34 -7.23 19.02
CA ILE A 620 1.46 -8.30 19.47
C ILE A 620 2.07 -8.86 20.77
N GLU A 621 1.66 -8.29 21.90
CA GLU A 621 2.24 -8.62 23.20
C GLU A 621 1.72 -9.95 23.75
N HIS A 622 0.43 -10.21 23.61
CA HIS A 622 -0.25 -11.33 24.27
C HIS A 622 -0.26 -12.62 23.45
N PHE A 623 0.65 -12.75 22.49
CA PHE A 623 0.70 -13.89 21.58
C PHE A 623 0.78 -15.24 22.33
N GLY A 624 -0.23 -16.07 22.15
CA GLY A 624 -0.32 -17.41 22.75
C GLY A 624 -0.35 -17.41 24.29
N ALA A 625 -0.72 -16.28 24.94
CA ALA A 625 -0.77 -16.12 26.38
C ALA A 625 -1.95 -15.21 26.78
N PHE A 626 -2.21 -15.06 28.09
CA PHE A 626 -3.22 -14.13 28.63
C PHE A 626 -4.63 -14.31 28.02
N LYS A 627 -5.07 -15.56 27.88
CA LYS A 627 -6.37 -15.97 27.29
C LYS A 627 -6.48 -15.77 25.78
N THR A 628 -5.38 -15.68 25.05
CA THR A 628 -5.31 -15.70 23.58
C THR A 628 -4.46 -16.89 23.11
N ASP A 629 -4.57 -18.02 23.79
CA ASP A 629 -3.79 -19.22 23.53
C ASP A 629 -4.58 -20.32 22.78
N ALA A 630 -5.83 -20.04 22.41
CA ALA A 630 -6.58 -20.93 21.50
C ALA A 630 -5.91 -20.96 20.11
N PRO A 631 -5.93 -22.10 19.40
CA PRO A 631 -5.31 -22.23 18.09
C PRO A 631 -5.79 -21.16 17.07
N THR A 632 -7.07 -20.80 17.14
CA THR A 632 -7.67 -19.73 16.28
C THR A 632 -7.17 -18.34 16.64
N ASP A 633 -6.93 -18.06 17.92
CA ASP A 633 -6.41 -16.77 18.38
C ASP A 633 -4.95 -16.61 17.97
N ILE A 634 -4.14 -17.66 18.14
CA ILE A 634 -2.75 -17.69 17.66
C ILE A 634 -2.73 -17.46 16.15
N LYS A 635 -3.60 -18.14 15.39
CA LYS A 635 -3.69 -17.96 13.93
C LYS A 635 -4.07 -16.52 13.56
N ALA A 636 -5.02 -15.90 14.28
CA ALA A 636 -5.44 -14.53 14.05
C ALA A 636 -4.31 -13.51 14.32
N ASP A 637 -3.49 -13.73 15.34
CA ASP A 637 -2.29 -12.94 15.61
C ASP A 637 -1.26 -13.08 14.48
N LEU A 638 -1.02 -14.30 14.00
CA LEU A 638 -0.10 -14.55 12.88
C LEU A 638 -0.59 -13.90 11.57
N ASP A 639 -1.90 -13.93 11.30
CA ASP A 639 -2.48 -13.24 10.14
C ASP A 639 -2.34 -11.72 10.25
N SER A 640 -2.34 -11.17 11.45
CA SER A 640 -2.14 -9.74 11.69
C SER A 640 -0.73 -9.26 11.32
N ILE A 641 0.28 -10.14 11.30
CA ILE A 641 1.63 -9.82 10.82
C ILE A 641 1.59 -9.50 9.32
N ALA A 642 0.97 -10.35 8.50
CA ALA A 642 0.84 -10.12 7.07
C ALA A 642 0.00 -8.87 6.76
N LEU A 643 -1.08 -8.65 7.52
CA LEU A 643 -1.93 -7.47 7.40
C LEU A 643 -1.16 -6.18 7.70
N ALA A 644 -0.36 -6.16 8.77
CA ALA A 644 0.46 -5.00 9.12
C ALA A 644 1.55 -4.73 8.07
N ALA A 645 2.23 -5.78 7.61
CA ALA A 645 3.25 -5.67 6.55
C ALA A 645 2.66 -5.12 5.24
N ALA A 646 1.45 -5.57 4.84
CA ALA A 646 0.74 -5.04 3.67
C ALA A 646 0.41 -3.54 3.79
N LYS A 647 0.33 -3.02 5.03
CA LYS A 647 0.13 -1.60 5.33
C LYS A 647 1.45 -0.83 5.57
N GLY A 648 2.59 -1.46 5.29
CA GLY A 648 3.92 -0.86 5.46
C GLY A 648 4.33 -0.67 6.92
N LYS A 649 3.73 -1.42 7.87
CA LYS A 649 4.07 -1.39 9.29
C LYS A 649 5.03 -2.52 9.63
N PHE A 650 6.05 -2.24 10.45
CA PHE A 650 6.81 -3.34 11.06
C PHE A 650 6.06 -3.93 12.26
N VAL A 651 6.38 -5.19 12.61
CA VAL A 651 5.68 -5.91 13.67
C VAL A 651 6.66 -6.48 14.68
N VAL A 652 6.36 -6.30 15.94
CA VAL A 652 7.01 -7.04 17.04
C VAL A 652 6.00 -8.05 17.58
N ILE A 653 6.39 -9.32 17.64
CA ILE A 653 5.61 -10.36 18.30
C ILE A 653 6.35 -10.88 19.53
N LYS A 654 5.66 -10.93 20.66
CA LYS A 654 6.25 -11.43 21.92
C LYS A 654 5.84 -12.86 22.20
N GLY A 655 6.81 -13.77 22.07
CA GLY A 655 6.67 -15.14 22.52
C GLY A 655 6.90 -15.29 24.05
N TRP A 656 6.19 -16.23 24.63
CA TRP A 656 6.24 -16.56 26.07
C TRP A 656 6.61 -18.02 26.28
N PRO A 657 7.39 -18.36 27.34
CA PRO A 657 7.79 -19.73 27.61
C PRO A 657 6.68 -20.53 28.34
N SER A 658 5.40 -20.25 28.11
CA SER A 658 4.23 -20.82 28.78
C SER A 658 4.13 -20.48 30.28
N PHE A 659 4.90 -19.51 30.73
CA PHE A 659 4.79 -18.85 32.05
C PHE A 659 5.19 -17.36 31.88
N ASN A 660 4.84 -16.53 32.83
CA ASN A 660 5.17 -15.12 32.83
C ASN A 660 5.31 -14.56 34.25
N TRP A 661 5.71 -13.31 34.38
CA TRP A 661 5.98 -12.63 35.67
C TRP A 661 4.77 -12.52 36.61
N LEU A 662 3.54 -12.76 36.11
CA LEU A 662 2.33 -12.78 36.95
C LEU A 662 2.11 -14.14 37.63
N ASP A 663 2.81 -15.16 37.18
CA ASP A 663 2.78 -16.50 37.79
C ASP A 663 3.66 -16.52 39.05
N LYS A 664 3.03 -16.24 40.20
CA LYS A 664 3.72 -16.07 41.45
C LYS A 664 4.44 -17.36 41.93
N GLU A 665 3.91 -18.51 41.57
CA GLU A 665 4.50 -19.81 41.94
C GLU A 665 5.78 -20.05 41.12
N MET A 666 5.70 -19.83 39.79
CA MET A 666 6.86 -19.95 38.93
C MET A 666 7.97 -18.97 39.33
N MET A 667 7.61 -17.73 39.66
CA MET A 667 8.59 -16.69 40.02
C MET A 667 9.32 -16.95 41.35
N GLN A 668 8.94 -17.97 42.13
CA GLN A 668 9.69 -18.42 43.33
C GLN A 668 10.82 -19.40 42.97
N ARG A 669 10.85 -19.96 41.76
CA ARG A 669 11.90 -20.88 41.34
C ARG A 669 13.24 -20.16 41.09
N PRO A 670 14.36 -20.89 41.25
CA PRO A 670 15.67 -20.35 40.90
C PRO A 670 15.72 -19.86 39.47
N TYR A 671 16.40 -18.72 39.21
CA TYR A 671 16.54 -18.13 37.88
C TYR A 671 17.06 -19.11 36.81
N ALA A 672 18.09 -19.91 37.19
CA ALA A 672 18.67 -20.91 36.28
C ALA A 672 17.64 -21.96 35.80
N GLU A 673 16.71 -22.34 36.68
CA GLU A 673 15.63 -23.27 36.33
C GLU A 673 14.61 -22.64 35.39
N LEU A 674 14.22 -21.38 35.65
CA LEU A 674 13.34 -20.62 34.76
C LEU A 674 13.97 -20.43 33.37
N LEU A 675 15.27 -20.13 33.33
CA LEU A 675 15.98 -19.96 32.08
C LEU A 675 16.09 -21.28 31.29
N GLN A 676 16.33 -22.40 31.98
CA GLN A 676 16.32 -23.71 31.34
C GLN A 676 14.95 -24.04 30.75
N LEU A 677 13.87 -23.86 31.50
CA LEU A 677 12.50 -24.03 31.02
C LEU A 677 12.19 -23.12 29.84
N ALA A 678 12.65 -21.87 29.86
CA ALA A 678 12.46 -20.95 28.72
C ALA A 678 13.19 -21.46 27.49
N ARG A 679 14.41 -21.98 27.61
CA ARG A 679 15.14 -22.60 26.49
C ARG A 679 14.43 -23.81 25.91
N GLU A 680 13.92 -24.69 26.73
CA GLU A 680 13.18 -25.89 26.34
C GLU A 680 11.86 -25.56 25.61
N ARG A 681 11.23 -24.41 25.93
CA ARG A 681 9.92 -24.01 25.41
C ARG A 681 9.98 -22.97 24.32
N LEU A 682 11.16 -22.63 23.81
CA LEU A 682 11.35 -21.63 22.76
C LEU A 682 10.80 -22.06 21.40
N THR A 683 10.90 -23.36 21.07
CA THR A 683 10.67 -23.86 19.70
C THR A 683 9.29 -23.51 19.16
N PHE A 684 8.21 -23.66 19.96
CA PHE A 684 6.86 -23.40 19.47
C PHE A 684 6.60 -21.91 19.16
N PRO A 685 6.81 -20.95 20.08
CA PRO A 685 6.60 -19.54 19.77
C PRO A 685 7.53 -19.01 18.66
N LEU A 686 8.77 -19.52 18.60
CA LEU A 686 9.70 -19.16 17.52
C LEU A 686 9.23 -19.70 16.16
N ALA A 687 8.80 -20.95 16.07
CA ALA A 687 8.27 -21.53 14.84
C ALA A 687 7.01 -20.79 14.35
N CYS A 688 6.09 -20.45 15.26
CA CYS A 688 4.92 -19.62 14.96
C CYS A 688 5.34 -18.27 14.36
N PHE A 689 6.32 -17.59 14.96
CA PHE A 689 6.86 -16.36 14.39
C PHE A 689 7.43 -16.60 12.99
N LEU A 690 8.29 -17.59 12.80
CA LEU A 690 8.98 -17.84 11.54
C LEU A 690 8.04 -18.17 10.39
N VAL A 691 6.96 -18.94 10.61
CA VAL A 691 5.99 -19.24 9.54
C VAL A 691 5.23 -17.99 9.08
N ALA A 692 5.03 -16.99 9.93
CA ALA A 692 4.27 -15.79 9.63
C ALA A 692 5.13 -14.56 9.32
N ALA A 693 6.42 -14.55 9.70
CA ALA A 693 7.29 -13.38 9.60
C ALA A 693 7.35 -12.82 8.17
N GLN A 694 7.26 -11.50 8.07
CA GLN A 694 7.39 -10.70 6.86
C GLN A 694 8.61 -9.78 6.99
N PRO A 695 9.13 -9.17 5.92
CA PRO A 695 10.14 -8.12 6.05
C PRO A 695 9.71 -7.06 7.06
N GLY A 696 10.57 -6.75 8.04
CA GLY A 696 10.26 -5.86 9.15
C GLY A 696 9.60 -6.54 10.37
N SER A 697 9.43 -7.86 10.39
CA SER A 697 8.95 -8.57 11.58
C SER A 697 10.08 -8.86 12.56
N HIS A 698 9.86 -8.62 13.85
CA HIS A 698 10.83 -8.85 14.92
C HIS A 698 10.24 -9.74 16.01
N PHE A 699 11.04 -10.65 16.52
CA PHE A 699 10.67 -11.54 17.61
C PHE A 699 11.21 -11.05 18.95
N CYS A 700 10.37 -11.04 19.97
CA CYS A 700 10.71 -10.72 21.34
C CYS A 700 10.44 -11.96 22.19
N TYR A 701 11.35 -12.36 23.09
CA TYR A 701 11.17 -13.56 23.89
C TYR A 701 11.72 -13.41 25.30
N SER A 702 10.86 -13.56 26.28
CA SER A 702 11.20 -13.56 27.73
C SER A 702 9.94 -13.87 28.53
N TRP A 703 10.07 -14.06 29.85
CA TRP A 703 8.91 -14.23 30.72
C TRP A 703 8.45 -12.95 31.44
N GLY A 704 9.02 -11.80 31.10
CA GLY A 704 8.63 -10.50 31.63
C GLY A 704 9.38 -9.34 30.98
N TYR A 705 9.53 -8.24 31.72
CA TYR A 705 10.04 -6.97 31.20
C TYR A 705 11.15 -6.35 32.05
N ILE A 706 11.83 -7.15 32.87
CA ILE A 706 13.04 -6.69 33.57
C ILE A 706 14.25 -7.52 33.12
N ASP A 707 15.45 -7.02 33.43
CA ASP A 707 16.73 -7.62 33.05
C ASP A 707 16.87 -9.09 33.48
N THR A 708 16.25 -9.48 34.61
CA THR A 708 16.26 -10.84 35.12
C THR A 708 15.10 -11.72 34.64
N HIS A 709 14.41 -11.35 33.57
CA HIS A 709 13.32 -12.13 32.98
C HIS A 709 13.69 -12.84 31.67
N GLY A 710 14.98 -13.15 31.47
CA GLY A 710 15.46 -13.93 30.32
C GLY A 710 15.67 -13.18 29.04
N MET A 711 15.53 -11.83 29.01
CA MET A 711 15.71 -11.03 27.81
C MET A 711 17.18 -10.87 27.42
N LEU A 712 18.07 -10.80 28.41
CA LEU A 712 19.52 -10.62 28.21
C LEU A 712 20.30 -11.95 28.22
N ASP A 713 19.60 -13.06 28.04
CA ASP A 713 20.21 -14.39 28.01
C ASP A 713 20.41 -14.91 26.59
N ALA A 714 21.34 -15.86 26.46
CA ALA A 714 21.61 -16.51 25.20
C ALA A 714 20.66 -17.69 24.96
N TYR A 715 20.07 -17.69 23.77
CA TYR A 715 19.30 -18.80 23.19
C TYR A 715 19.99 -19.21 21.90
N ALA A 716 20.40 -20.46 21.80
CA ALA A 716 21.24 -20.93 20.70
C ALA A 716 20.58 -20.75 19.31
N GLU A 717 19.28 -20.83 19.24
CA GLU A 717 18.48 -20.69 18.01
C GLU A 717 18.60 -19.30 17.40
N PHE A 718 18.79 -18.26 18.23
CA PHE A 718 18.90 -16.88 17.76
C PHE A 718 20.24 -16.57 17.06
N ASP A 719 21.25 -17.41 17.26
CA ASP A 719 22.56 -17.27 16.62
C ASP A 719 22.72 -18.07 15.34
N ARG A 720 21.76 -18.96 15.06
CA ARG A 720 21.81 -19.81 13.87
C ARG A 720 21.55 -18.99 12.60
N PRO A 721 22.27 -19.28 11.50
CA PRO A 721 21.95 -18.67 10.22
C PRO A 721 20.54 -19.10 9.79
N LEU A 722 19.71 -18.13 9.35
CA LEU A 722 18.35 -18.37 8.90
C LEU A 722 18.26 -18.25 7.35
N GLY A 723 18.73 -17.13 6.81
CA GLY A 723 18.59 -16.77 5.41
C GLY A 723 17.15 -16.39 5.02
N PRO A 724 16.92 -15.83 3.83
CA PRO A 724 15.60 -15.44 3.38
C PRO A 724 14.66 -16.62 3.22
N PRO A 725 13.33 -16.45 3.41
CA PRO A 725 12.35 -17.48 3.11
C PRO A 725 12.31 -17.74 1.60
N LYS A 726 12.20 -19.02 1.21
CA LYS A 726 12.10 -19.45 -0.19
C LYS A 726 10.72 -19.15 -0.78
N ALA A 727 9.69 -19.10 0.09
CA ALA A 727 8.30 -18.78 -0.25
C ALA A 727 7.52 -18.37 1.01
N ASP A 728 6.27 -17.95 0.81
CA ASP A 728 5.32 -17.82 1.90
C ASP A 728 4.98 -19.17 2.53
N ALA A 729 4.52 -19.16 3.79
CA ALA A 729 4.11 -20.36 4.48
C ALA A 729 2.93 -21.07 3.77
N LYS A 730 2.98 -22.37 3.73
CA LYS A 730 1.88 -23.22 3.26
C LYS A 730 1.04 -23.65 4.45
N TRP A 731 -0.24 -23.30 4.42
CA TRP A 731 -1.20 -23.65 5.45
C TRP A 731 -2.12 -24.77 5.00
N VAL A 732 -2.33 -25.76 5.85
CA VAL A 732 -3.36 -26.80 5.73
C VAL A 732 -4.13 -26.82 7.06
N GLY A 733 -5.31 -26.21 7.07
CA GLY A 733 -6.03 -25.97 8.32
C GLY A 733 -5.22 -25.08 9.28
N LEU A 734 -4.89 -25.61 10.46
CA LEU A 734 -4.09 -24.94 11.48
C LEU A 734 -2.63 -25.43 11.54
N THR A 735 -2.18 -26.16 10.53
CA THR A 735 -0.78 -26.60 10.39
C THR A 735 -0.10 -25.79 9.30
N ALA A 736 1.09 -25.27 9.56
CA ALA A 736 1.88 -24.49 8.61
C ALA A 736 3.26 -25.09 8.41
N THR A 737 3.79 -24.95 7.17
CA THR A 737 5.18 -25.22 6.84
C THR A 737 5.79 -24.05 6.10
N ARG A 738 7.07 -23.75 6.33
CA ARG A 738 7.83 -22.72 5.63
C ARG A 738 9.28 -23.10 5.50
N GLU A 739 9.84 -22.85 4.31
CA GLU A 739 11.25 -23.09 3.99
C GLU A 739 12.03 -21.78 3.97
N PHE A 740 13.18 -21.76 4.62
CA PHE A 740 14.20 -20.72 4.58
C PHE A 740 15.46 -21.23 3.86
N ALA A 741 16.42 -20.35 3.62
CA ALA A 741 17.68 -20.78 3.01
C ALA A 741 18.41 -21.79 3.89
N HIS A 742 18.36 -21.65 5.23
CA HIS A 742 19.06 -22.47 6.20
C HIS A 742 18.17 -23.09 7.28
N ALA A 743 16.85 -23.11 7.10
CA ALA A 743 15.95 -23.77 8.02
C ALA A 743 14.64 -24.23 7.36
N SER A 744 14.08 -25.31 7.86
CA SER A 744 12.72 -25.77 7.53
C SER A 744 11.87 -25.73 8.79
N VAL A 745 10.70 -25.11 8.73
CA VAL A 745 9.83 -24.87 9.87
C VAL A 745 8.48 -25.54 9.67
N THR A 746 8.04 -26.29 10.69
CA THR A 746 6.68 -26.86 10.75
C THR A 746 6.05 -26.51 12.09
N VAL A 747 4.78 -26.07 12.08
CA VAL A 747 4.01 -25.80 13.30
C VAL A 747 2.58 -26.31 13.14
N ASP A 748 2.07 -26.95 14.18
CA ASP A 748 0.68 -27.35 14.36
C ASP A 748 0.11 -26.56 15.55
N LEU A 749 -0.78 -25.63 15.26
CA LEU A 749 -1.38 -24.77 16.28
C LEU A 749 -2.38 -25.54 17.17
N THR A 750 -2.98 -26.63 16.66
CA THR A 750 -3.96 -27.43 17.40
C THR A 750 -3.29 -28.22 18.52
N THR A 751 -2.17 -28.86 18.22
CA THR A 751 -1.41 -29.65 19.19
C THR A 751 -0.35 -28.85 19.94
N LYS A 752 -0.13 -27.59 19.52
CA LYS A 752 0.97 -26.71 19.98
C LYS A 752 2.34 -27.37 19.83
N GLN A 753 2.53 -28.17 18.78
CA GLN A 753 3.80 -28.79 18.45
C GLN A 753 4.49 -28.05 17.29
N ALA A 754 5.79 -27.99 17.36
CA ALA A 754 6.58 -27.34 16.32
C ALA A 754 7.95 -28.02 16.17
N ARG A 755 8.51 -27.86 14.97
CA ARG A 755 9.86 -28.30 14.64
C ARG A 755 10.55 -27.27 13.77
N ILE A 756 11.81 -27.01 14.08
CA ILE A 756 12.71 -26.18 13.28
C ILE A 756 13.95 -27.03 12.98
N ASP A 757 14.10 -27.43 11.74
CA ASP A 757 15.27 -28.13 11.24
C ASP A 757 16.23 -27.11 10.64
N TRP A 758 17.38 -26.93 11.28
CA TRP A 758 18.43 -26.04 10.80
C TRP A 758 19.40 -26.80 9.90
N HIS A 759 19.76 -26.22 8.74
CA HIS A 759 20.61 -26.83 7.71
C HIS A 759 21.98 -26.20 7.67
#